data_13c5dce653e2d5cf96df2a89970478d6
#
_entry.id   13c5dce653e2d5cf96df2a89970478d6
#
_cell.length_a   1.000
_cell.length_b   1.000
_cell.length_c   1.000
_cell.angle_alpha   90.00
_cell.angle_beta   90.00
_cell.angle_gamma   90.00
#
_symmetry.space_group_name_H-M   'P 1'
#
loop_
_entity.id
_entity.type
_entity.pdbx_description
1 polymer ?
#
loop_
_entity_poly.entity_id
_entity_poly.type
_entity_poly.pdbx_seq_one_letter_code
_entity_poly.pdbx_strand_id
1 'polypeptide(L)'
;MTRRARAALAACAGLALAAPAWAQQLDFHVGATDDAALGAAVRDLAGRLLPVYQESNTERYLANLSALQLVTGNYAGAWSTRQSLLERQGGAAHPVRASVVYDLYARARAIDSQERIGLPVAYERAFEGVVPRLHDPDAYTLDRWLRRRPSVLRRELLRTLEALRGQPRIGTPAALGLVWAWLAYDAARVVEPTAAILEQRDERRRYVVEDDLSIETPDGAHIPAVMVRPRAAGPQPALLEFTLNADPRNDPMECAAHGYVGVFAFTRNSRHAPGQVAVFDHDGGDADAVIDWIAQQPWSDGRVAMYGSRYGGFTAWAAARRLPKALKAIAVTNPIAPGVDFPMRGSIFRAGAFRWTFDATNDVAPDEISTGDAQWRDLEQRWYRSGRSFRDLDTLYGMPSDIFHRWLDHPAYDRYWRGMVPYQREFARVGIPVLTITGYYAPGAPGALYYFTQHLLHDPHADDTLLMGPWSDDTAEGLPPDMLQGYALDAAALVDLHELRYQWFDYVFGRGPRPALLADRVNYEVMGANEWQHAPSLAAAAPGALRLFLDAQPHGEPHHLGRRPPQHPGYLLQSVNLADRSDAGWSPPAMLVTRTLSPHAALTFVSDPLPRDLDVAGQLRGHLDLSTNRRDLDLAVQLYELRPDGSYLELFDPAYEFRASFARDRSRRHLLRPGVRTQLAFTAERLLARRLQAGSRIVLVLGVNKRIDQEINYGTGRDVSRESVADAKTPVTIRWYDDSYIELPARR
;
A
#
# COMPACT_ATOMS: atom_id res chain seq x y z
N MET A 1 16.79 37.03 -64.39
CA MET A 1 16.15 35.91 -63.67
C MET A 1 17.20 35.21 -62.87
N THR A 2 17.44 35.61 -61.88
CA THR A 2 17.43 35.78 -60.45
C THR A 2 17.99 34.60 -59.67
N ARG A 3 19.09 34.93 -59.07
CA ARG A 3 19.99 34.20 -58.12
C ARG A 3 19.31 33.57 -56.88
N ARG A 4 18.13 32.96 -56.98
CA ARG A 4 17.41 32.40 -55.82
C ARG A 4 17.19 30.87 -55.85
N ALA A 5 17.85 30.12 -56.73
CA ALA A 5 17.68 28.67 -56.88
C ALA A 5 18.93 27.82 -56.59
N ARG A 6 19.97 28.38 -55.90
CA ARG A 6 21.18 27.63 -55.56
C ARG A 6 21.59 27.65 -54.07
N ALA A 7 20.66 28.03 -53.16
CA ALA A 7 20.92 28.05 -51.72
C ALA A 7 20.08 27.03 -50.93
N ALA A 8 19.42 26.06 -51.58
CA ALA A 8 18.56 25.08 -50.93
C ALA A 8 19.07 23.62 -50.99
N LEU A 9 20.34 23.41 -51.36
CA LEU A 9 20.91 22.05 -51.51
C LEU A 9 22.22 21.83 -50.74
N ALA A 10 22.55 22.67 -49.75
CA ALA A 10 23.77 22.54 -48.93
C ALA A 10 23.50 22.55 -47.40
N ALA A 11 22.27 22.24 -46.95
CA ALA A 11 21.90 22.19 -45.50
C ALA A 11 21.32 20.83 -45.04
N CYS A 12 21.55 19.73 -45.79
CA CYS A 12 21.11 18.39 -45.44
C CYS A 12 22.28 17.42 -45.21
N ALA A 13 23.40 17.88 -44.67
CA ALA A 13 24.47 17.00 -44.24
C ALA A 13 24.96 17.47 -42.85
N GLY A 14 24.40 16.86 -41.79
CA GLY A 14 24.93 17.09 -40.44
C GLY A 14 23.93 17.11 -39.28
N LEU A 15 22.73 16.55 -39.41
CA LEU A 15 21.91 16.16 -38.24
C LEU A 15 22.05 14.65 -38.08
N ALA A 16 23.18 14.22 -37.50
CA ALA A 16 23.18 12.95 -36.76
C ALA A 16 22.18 13.13 -35.63
N LEU A 17 20.97 12.56 -35.81
CA LEU A 17 20.00 12.39 -34.73
C LEU A 17 20.73 11.64 -33.63
N ALA A 18 21.15 12.34 -32.57
CA ALA A 18 21.59 11.72 -31.35
C ALA A 18 20.36 10.89 -30.88
N ALA A 19 20.49 9.57 -30.94
CA ALA A 19 19.48 8.67 -30.37
C ALA A 19 19.25 9.12 -28.94
N PRO A 20 17.99 9.17 -28.47
CA PRO A 20 17.71 9.57 -27.11
C PRO A 20 18.50 8.69 -26.14
N ALA A 21 19.02 9.26 -25.06
CA ALA A 21 19.97 8.63 -24.12
C ALA A 21 19.50 7.27 -23.55
N TRP A 22 18.19 6.97 -23.60
CA TRP A 22 17.61 5.67 -23.22
C TRP A 22 17.78 4.58 -24.30
N ALA A 23 18.25 4.91 -25.51
CA ALA A 23 18.46 3.93 -26.60
C ALA A 23 19.86 3.30 -26.59
N GLN A 24 20.76 3.73 -25.70
CA GLN A 24 22.12 3.21 -25.65
C GLN A 24 22.16 1.83 -25.00
N GLN A 25 22.62 0.84 -25.76
CA GLN A 25 22.77 -0.55 -25.31
C GLN A 25 24.24 -0.82 -24.96
N LEU A 26 24.49 -1.33 -23.76
CA LEU A 26 25.80 -1.69 -23.24
C LEU A 26 25.93 -3.22 -23.15
N ASP A 27 27.04 -3.75 -23.63
CA ASP A 27 27.35 -5.16 -23.46
C ASP A 27 27.52 -5.46 -21.95
N PHE A 28 26.86 -6.52 -21.46
CA PHE A 28 26.94 -6.88 -20.07
C PHE A 28 27.00 -8.40 -19.89
N HIS A 29 28.04 -8.88 -19.24
CA HIS A 29 28.22 -10.30 -18.96
C HIS A 29 28.77 -10.48 -17.55
N VAL A 30 28.15 -11.38 -16.80
CA VAL A 30 28.62 -11.80 -15.47
C VAL A 30 28.90 -13.31 -15.51
N GLY A 31 30.15 -13.67 -15.35
CA GLY A 31 30.58 -15.08 -15.37
C GLY A 31 30.42 -15.79 -14.03
N ALA A 32 30.44 -15.04 -12.92
CA ALA A 32 30.30 -15.58 -11.55
C ALA A 32 29.59 -14.56 -10.65
N THR A 33 28.96 -15.04 -9.57
CA THR A 33 28.17 -14.22 -8.63
C THR A 33 28.87 -14.01 -7.28
N ASP A 34 30.18 -14.32 -7.20
CA ASP A 34 30.98 -13.90 -6.04
C ASP A 34 31.25 -12.40 -6.08
N ASP A 35 31.53 -11.82 -4.93
CA ASP A 35 31.63 -10.36 -4.77
C ASP A 35 32.75 -9.74 -5.59
N ALA A 36 33.85 -10.46 -5.81
CA ALA A 36 34.99 -9.94 -6.58
C ALA A 36 34.66 -9.87 -8.07
N ALA A 37 34.06 -10.92 -8.62
CA ALA A 37 33.62 -10.99 -10.01
C ALA A 37 32.50 -9.98 -10.31
N LEU A 38 31.48 -9.90 -9.43
CA LEU A 38 30.41 -8.92 -9.53
C LEU A 38 30.94 -7.48 -9.50
N GLY A 39 31.80 -7.17 -8.53
CA GLY A 39 32.42 -5.86 -8.41
C GLY A 39 33.27 -5.47 -9.62
N ALA A 40 33.99 -6.42 -10.22
CA ALA A 40 34.75 -6.18 -11.45
C ALA A 40 33.82 -5.91 -12.65
N ALA A 41 32.77 -6.71 -12.80
CA ALA A 41 31.79 -6.56 -13.90
C ALA A 41 31.02 -5.23 -13.81
N VAL A 42 30.57 -4.85 -12.61
CA VAL A 42 29.85 -3.57 -12.42
C VAL A 42 30.80 -2.38 -12.58
N ARG A 43 32.06 -2.48 -12.16
CA ARG A 43 33.07 -1.45 -12.37
C ARG A 43 33.35 -1.24 -13.86
N ASP A 44 33.49 -2.31 -14.63
CA ASP A 44 33.65 -2.25 -16.08
C ASP A 44 32.45 -1.61 -16.77
N LEU A 45 31.23 -2.02 -16.37
CA LEU A 45 29.98 -1.44 -16.86
C LEU A 45 29.91 0.06 -16.56
N ALA A 46 30.18 0.47 -15.31
CA ALA A 46 30.21 1.87 -14.91
C ALA A 46 31.28 2.67 -15.67
N GLY A 47 32.46 2.08 -15.90
CA GLY A 47 33.54 2.71 -16.67
C GLY A 47 33.17 2.99 -18.15
N ARG A 48 32.39 2.10 -18.76
CA ARG A 48 31.85 2.30 -20.11
C ARG A 48 30.67 3.25 -20.16
N LEU A 49 29.84 3.29 -19.12
CA LEU A 49 28.71 4.21 -19.06
C LEU A 49 29.15 5.67 -18.76
N LEU A 50 30.12 5.85 -17.87
CA LEU A 50 30.55 7.18 -17.38
C LEU A 50 30.83 8.20 -18.46
N PRO A 51 31.60 7.94 -19.57
CA PRO A 51 31.94 8.93 -20.59
C PRO A 51 30.79 9.32 -21.52
N VAL A 52 29.70 8.51 -21.52
CA VAL A 52 28.58 8.65 -22.46
C VAL A 52 27.27 8.98 -21.76
N TYR A 53 27.26 8.98 -20.41
CA TYR A 53 26.07 9.20 -19.63
C TYR A 53 25.53 10.62 -19.80
N GLN A 54 24.26 10.73 -20.13
CA GLN A 54 23.51 11.98 -20.27
C GLN A 54 22.15 11.86 -19.58
N GLU A 55 21.74 12.93 -18.92
CA GLU A 55 20.45 13.07 -18.26
C GLU A 55 20.03 14.54 -18.29
N SER A 56 18.78 14.80 -18.63
CA SER A 56 18.24 16.16 -18.72
C SER A 56 17.95 16.78 -17.34
N ASN A 57 17.59 15.96 -16.37
CA ASN A 57 17.42 16.41 -14.99
C ASN A 57 18.78 16.50 -14.30
N THR A 58 19.18 17.71 -13.95
CA THR A 58 20.52 17.99 -13.40
C THR A 58 20.78 17.28 -12.07
N GLU A 59 19.78 17.16 -11.18
CA GLU A 59 19.96 16.49 -9.89
C GLU A 59 20.13 14.98 -10.08
N ARG A 60 19.31 14.37 -10.92
CA ARG A 60 19.46 12.98 -11.32
C ARG A 60 20.78 12.72 -12.03
N TYR A 61 21.21 13.66 -12.89
CA TYR A 61 22.53 13.59 -13.52
C TYR A 61 23.64 13.53 -12.48
N LEU A 62 23.67 14.47 -11.52
CA LEU A 62 24.70 14.54 -10.48
C LEU A 62 24.66 13.32 -9.56
N ALA A 63 23.48 12.85 -9.19
CA ALA A 63 23.32 11.63 -8.37
C ALA A 63 23.94 10.42 -9.08
N ASN A 64 23.54 10.14 -10.31
CA ASN A 64 24.05 9.01 -11.10
C ASN A 64 25.53 9.15 -11.45
N LEU A 65 25.99 10.35 -11.77
CA LEU A 65 27.40 10.63 -12.02
C LEU A 65 28.25 10.29 -10.80
N SER A 66 27.81 10.70 -9.60
CA SER A 66 28.53 10.37 -8.37
C SER A 66 28.60 8.87 -8.09
N ALA A 67 27.53 8.12 -8.37
CA ALA A 67 27.51 6.67 -8.24
C ALA A 67 28.49 5.98 -9.22
N LEU A 68 28.49 6.40 -10.47
CA LEU A 68 29.45 5.93 -11.48
C LEU A 68 30.89 6.21 -11.08
N GLN A 69 31.18 7.43 -10.58
CA GLN A 69 32.49 7.82 -10.09
C GLN A 69 32.93 6.99 -8.86
N LEU A 70 32.02 6.72 -7.90
CA LEU A 70 32.32 5.88 -6.73
C LEU A 70 32.71 4.46 -7.15
N VAL A 71 31.91 3.85 -8.01
CA VAL A 71 32.12 2.47 -8.46
C VAL A 71 33.41 2.35 -9.31
N THR A 72 33.74 3.37 -10.09
CA THR A 72 34.98 3.39 -10.88
C THR A 72 36.24 3.81 -10.10
N GLY A 73 36.08 4.19 -8.82
CA GLY A 73 37.21 4.58 -7.95
C GLY A 73 37.66 6.03 -8.04
N ASN A 74 36.93 6.89 -8.76
CA ASN A 74 37.18 8.33 -8.78
C ASN A 74 36.53 8.99 -7.53
N TYR A 75 37.08 8.73 -6.37
CA TYR A 75 36.50 9.14 -5.07
C TYR A 75 36.50 10.66 -4.87
N ALA A 76 37.56 11.36 -5.29
CA ALA A 76 37.62 12.81 -5.18
C ALA A 76 36.59 13.50 -6.10
N GLY A 77 36.43 13.00 -7.32
CA GLY A 77 35.40 13.47 -8.26
C GLY A 77 33.99 13.19 -7.73
N ALA A 78 33.77 12.00 -7.19
CA ALA A 78 32.51 11.64 -6.59
C ALA A 78 32.11 12.56 -5.42
N TRP A 79 33.05 12.86 -4.52
CA TRP A 79 32.81 13.79 -3.42
C TRP A 79 32.48 15.21 -3.93
N SER A 80 33.22 15.74 -4.88
CA SER A 80 32.92 17.04 -5.48
C SER A 80 31.55 17.09 -6.16
N THR A 81 31.19 16.02 -6.89
CA THR A 81 29.87 15.89 -7.53
C THR A 81 28.74 15.86 -6.49
N ARG A 82 28.96 15.14 -5.39
CA ARG A 82 27.98 15.09 -4.26
C ARG A 82 27.81 16.45 -3.59
N GLN A 83 28.88 17.21 -3.40
CA GLN A 83 28.80 18.60 -2.89
C GLN A 83 27.96 19.49 -3.81
N SER A 84 28.18 19.41 -5.13
CA SER A 84 27.37 20.17 -6.09
C SER A 84 25.91 19.79 -6.07
N LEU A 85 25.59 18.50 -5.85
CA LEU A 85 24.22 18.05 -5.67
C LEU A 85 23.59 18.63 -4.41
N LEU A 86 24.32 18.61 -3.28
CA LEU A 86 23.86 19.16 -2.00
C LEU A 86 23.59 20.67 -2.09
N GLU A 87 24.47 21.44 -2.76
CA GLU A 87 24.28 22.86 -2.96
C GLU A 87 23.01 23.17 -3.77
N ARG A 88 22.73 22.38 -4.82
CA ARG A 88 21.51 22.54 -5.61
C ARG A 88 20.24 22.21 -4.84
N GLN A 89 20.29 21.21 -3.99
CA GLN A 89 19.18 20.82 -3.12
C GLN A 89 18.95 21.79 -1.94
N GLY A 90 19.58 22.98 -1.94
CA GLY A 90 19.37 24.01 -0.92
C GLY A 90 20.19 23.82 0.36
N GLY A 91 21.26 23.04 0.30
CA GLY A 91 22.16 22.84 1.45
C GLY A 91 21.46 22.13 2.60
N ALA A 92 21.72 22.59 3.84
CA ALA A 92 21.15 22.00 5.06
C ALA A 92 19.66 22.30 5.31
N ALA A 93 19.02 23.13 4.46
CA ALA A 93 17.64 23.58 4.64
C ALA A 93 16.59 22.65 3.98
N HIS A 94 17.01 21.59 3.29
CA HIS A 94 16.08 20.69 2.61
C HIS A 94 15.62 19.53 3.54
N PRO A 95 14.31 19.20 3.56
CA PRO A 95 13.85 18.07 4.36
C PRO A 95 14.37 16.73 3.82
N VAL A 96 14.64 15.83 4.72
CA VAL A 96 15.01 14.42 4.59
C VAL A 96 15.83 14.03 3.36
N ARG A 97 17.12 13.76 3.57
CA ARG A 97 18.05 13.38 2.50
C ARG A 97 18.33 11.88 2.49
N ALA A 98 17.60 11.14 1.70
CA ALA A 98 17.85 9.70 1.49
C ALA A 98 19.28 9.39 0.96
N SER A 99 20.02 10.40 0.54
CA SER A 99 21.35 10.26 -0.08
C SER A 99 22.53 10.51 0.84
N VAL A 100 22.34 10.92 2.10
CA VAL A 100 23.40 11.25 3.07
C VAL A 100 24.44 10.13 3.24
N VAL A 101 23.99 8.88 3.19
CA VAL A 101 24.89 7.71 3.27
C VAL A 101 25.95 7.73 2.17
N TYR A 102 25.59 8.12 0.96
CA TYR A 102 26.53 8.17 -0.16
C TYR A 102 27.44 9.42 -0.09
N ASP A 103 26.99 10.51 0.53
CA ASP A 103 27.81 11.68 0.83
C ASP A 103 28.91 11.29 1.82
N LEU A 104 28.51 10.59 2.88
CA LEU A 104 29.41 10.10 3.91
C LEU A 104 30.42 9.09 3.36
N TYR A 105 29.94 8.13 2.56
CA TYR A 105 30.79 7.13 1.92
C TYR A 105 31.77 7.77 0.92
N ALA A 106 31.32 8.70 0.06
CA ALA A 106 32.16 9.41 -0.88
C ALA A 106 33.27 10.21 -0.16
N ARG A 107 32.91 10.92 0.93
CA ARG A 107 33.86 11.67 1.73
C ARG A 107 34.89 10.75 2.40
N ALA A 108 34.45 9.64 2.97
CA ALA A 108 35.35 8.66 3.61
C ALA A 108 36.34 8.08 2.59
N ARG A 109 35.87 7.69 1.41
CA ARG A 109 36.72 7.18 0.31
C ARG A 109 37.70 8.25 -0.19
N ALA A 110 37.26 9.50 -0.29
CA ALA A 110 38.15 10.61 -0.70
C ALA A 110 39.28 10.83 0.32
N ILE A 111 38.96 10.86 1.61
CA ILE A 111 39.94 10.98 2.71
C ILE A 111 40.93 9.82 2.66
N ASP A 112 40.43 8.55 2.61
CA ASP A 112 41.32 7.39 2.58
C ASP A 112 42.23 7.37 1.33
N SER A 113 41.73 7.76 0.18
CA SER A 113 42.55 7.83 -1.05
C SER A 113 43.64 8.86 -1.00
N GLN A 114 43.46 9.97 -0.26
CA GLN A 114 44.43 11.05 -0.12
C GLN A 114 45.43 10.77 1.00
N GLU A 115 44.95 10.37 2.18
CA GLU A 115 45.74 10.24 3.40
C GLU A 115 46.23 8.81 3.68
N ARG A 116 45.65 7.77 3.04
CA ARG A 116 45.99 6.35 3.21
C ARG A 116 45.94 5.86 4.66
N ILE A 117 44.94 6.35 5.43
CA ILE A 117 44.76 6.04 6.85
C ILE A 117 43.93 4.79 7.12
N GLY A 118 43.43 4.16 6.08
CA GLY A 118 42.48 3.06 6.13
C GLY A 118 41.03 3.54 6.24
N LEU A 119 40.17 2.84 5.52
CA LEU A 119 38.75 3.26 5.37
C LEU A 119 37.97 3.34 6.71
N PRO A 120 38.16 2.47 7.70
CA PRO A 120 37.49 2.62 8.99
C PRO A 120 37.78 3.97 9.68
N VAL A 121 39.05 4.39 9.71
CA VAL A 121 39.45 5.68 10.32
C VAL A 121 38.96 6.85 9.48
N ALA A 122 39.05 6.75 8.16
CA ALA A 122 38.52 7.76 7.25
C ALA A 122 36.99 7.91 7.37
N TYR A 123 36.27 6.81 7.56
CA TYR A 123 34.83 6.80 7.78
C TYR A 123 34.44 7.46 9.12
N GLU A 124 35.13 7.13 10.22
CA GLU A 124 34.92 7.80 11.50
C GLU A 124 35.11 9.30 11.38
N ARG A 125 36.20 9.76 10.76
CA ARG A 125 36.46 11.19 10.54
C ARG A 125 35.41 11.86 9.65
N ALA A 126 34.94 11.16 8.60
CA ALA A 126 33.88 11.65 7.74
C ALA A 126 32.56 11.79 8.54
N PHE A 127 32.24 10.78 9.35
CA PHE A 127 31.06 10.73 10.22
C PHE A 127 31.06 11.89 11.22
N GLU A 128 32.13 12.07 11.98
CA GLU A 128 32.25 13.14 12.97
C GLU A 128 32.17 14.54 12.33
N GLY A 129 32.59 14.67 11.08
CA GLY A 129 32.54 15.93 10.35
C GLY A 129 31.18 16.27 9.74
N VAL A 130 30.29 15.29 9.57
CA VAL A 130 29.00 15.44 8.86
C VAL A 130 27.81 15.23 9.82
N VAL A 131 27.75 14.06 10.47
CA VAL A 131 26.54 13.60 11.15
C VAL A 131 26.11 14.49 12.33
N PRO A 132 27.01 15.02 13.18
CA PRO A 132 26.60 15.91 14.27
C PRO A 132 25.89 17.20 13.83
N ARG A 133 26.03 17.57 12.55
CA ARG A 133 25.44 18.79 11.95
C ARG A 133 24.17 18.52 11.17
N LEU A 134 23.81 17.27 10.99
CA LEU A 134 22.55 16.91 10.32
C LEU A 134 21.36 17.27 11.21
N HIS A 135 20.27 17.68 10.57
CA HIS A 135 18.96 17.72 11.21
C HIS A 135 18.56 16.31 11.65
N ASP A 136 17.76 16.20 12.71
CA ASP A 136 17.39 14.91 13.27
C ASP A 136 16.68 13.97 12.28
N PRO A 137 15.76 14.43 11.37
CA PRO A 137 15.17 13.56 10.35
C PRO A 137 16.21 13.01 9.34
N ASP A 138 17.19 13.83 8.94
CA ASP A 138 18.27 13.37 8.04
C ASP A 138 19.16 12.34 8.74
N ALA A 139 19.48 12.56 10.02
CA ALA A 139 20.28 11.63 10.81
C ALA A 139 19.53 10.30 11.02
N TYR A 140 18.22 10.35 11.28
CA TYR A 140 17.37 9.16 11.37
C TYR A 140 17.34 8.37 10.05
N THR A 141 17.21 9.07 8.92
CA THR A 141 17.23 8.44 7.58
C THR A 141 18.56 7.73 7.32
N LEU A 142 19.68 8.35 7.71
CA LEU A 142 21.02 7.75 7.64
C LEU A 142 21.10 6.50 8.53
N ASP A 143 20.69 6.59 9.80
CA ASP A 143 20.69 5.50 10.76
C ASP A 143 19.88 4.29 10.23
N ARG A 144 18.67 4.53 9.76
CA ARG A 144 17.81 3.52 9.15
C ARG A 144 18.46 2.81 7.96
N TRP A 145 19.19 3.56 7.12
CA TRP A 145 19.91 2.98 5.99
C TRP A 145 21.08 2.11 6.47
N LEU A 146 21.87 2.61 7.42
CA LEU A 146 23.06 1.92 7.94
C LEU A 146 22.73 0.61 8.68
N ARG A 147 21.53 0.50 9.26
CA ARG A 147 21.00 -0.75 9.86
C ARG A 147 20.60 -1.82 8.85
N ARG A 148 20.57 -1.50 7.54
CA ARG A 148 20.27 -2.50 6.51
C ARG A 148 21.39 -3.55 6.45
N ARG A 149 21.07 -4.80 6.73
CA ARG A 149 22.04 -5.90 6.71
C ARG A 149 22.63 -6.07 5.30
N PRO A 150 23.97 -6.16 5.15
CA PRO A 150 24.60 -6.40 3.85
C PRO A 150 24.06 -7.63 3.11
N SER A 151 23.66 -8.67 3.84
CA SER A 151 23.03 -9.87 3.26
C SER A 151 21.69 -9.58 2.56
N VAL A 152 20.89 -8.62 3.05
CA VAL A 152 19.65 -8.19 2.40
C VAL A 152 19.97 -7.45 1.11
N LEU A 153 20.87 -6.47 1.17
CA LEU A 153 21.31 -5.69 0.02
C LEU A 153 21.93 -6.59 -1.07
N ARG A 154 22.66 -7.63 -0.66
CA ARG A 154 23.19 -8.63 -1.60
C ARG A 154 22.09 -9.41 -2.29
N ARG A 155 21.05 -9.81 -1.59
CA ARG A 155 19.89 -10.47 -2.22
C ARG A 155 19.17 -9.56 -3.21
N GLU A 156 19.03 -8.28 -2.90
CA GLU A 156 18.45 -7.29 -3.82
C GLU A 156 19.31 -7.13 -5.09
N LEU A 157 20.63 -7.01 -4.93
CA LEU A 157 21.59 -6.98 -6.04
C LEU A 157 21.45 -8.22 -6.93
N LEU A 158 21.38 -9.42 -6.33
CA LEU A 158 21.24 -10.68 -7.08
C LEU A 158 19.90 -10.78 -7.79
N ARG A 159 18.80 -10.26 -7.22
CA ARG A 159 17.51 -10.17 -7.92
C ARG A 159 17.57 -9.22 -9.12
N THR A 160 18.22 -8.06 -8.97
CA THR A 160 18.44 -7.13 -10.07
C THR A 160 19.25 -7.78 -11.19
N LEU A 161 20.27 -8.55 -10.85
CA LEU A 161 21.07 -9.30 -11.79
C LEU A 161 20.28 -10.41 -12.50
N GLU A 162 19.45 -11.16 -11.75
CA GLU A 162 18.63 -12.25 -12.29
C GLU A 162 17.60 -11.71 -13.31
N ALA A 163 17.02 -10.55 -13.07
CA ALA A 163 16.11 -9.88 -14.00
C ALA A 163 16.78 -9.53 -15.37
N LEU A 164 18.13 -9.47 -15.40
CA LEU A 164 18.91 -9.22 -16.59
C LEU A 164 19.51 -10.49 -17.22
N ARG A 165 19.20 -11.68 -16.64
CA ARG A 165 19.73 -12.95 -17.12
C ARG A 165 19.35 -13.20 -18.58
N GLY A 166 20.35 -13.62 -19.38
CA GLY A 166 20.17 -13.91 -20.81
C GLY A 166 20.11 -12.68 -21.71
N GLN A 167 20.26 -11.49 -21.18
CA GLN A 167 20.38 -10.26 -21.96
C GLN A 167 21.86 -9.92 -22.17
N PRO A 168 22.44 -10.13 -23.37
CA PRO A 168 23.86 -9.82 -23.62
C PRO A 168 24.11 -8.30 -23.70
N ARG A 169 23.05 -7.52 -23.85
CA ARG A 169 23.05 -6.05 -23.85
C ARG A 169 21.95 -5.50 -22.97
N ILE A 170 22.27 -4.48 -22.19
CA ILE A 170 21.34 -3.81 -21.29
C ILE A 170 21.30 -2.31 -21.58
N GLY A 171 20.14 -1.69 -21.43
CA GLY A 171 19.96 -0.25 -21.59
C GLY A 171 20.49 0.53 -20.39
N THR A 172 20.70 1.84 -20.57
CA THR A 172 21.20 2.76 -19.53
C THR A 172 20.42 2.68 -18.21
N PRO A 173 19.08 2.61 -18.16
CA PRO A 173 18.36 2.49 -16.88
C PRO A 173 18.70 1.21 -16.12
N ALA A 174 18.78 0.07 -16.81
CA ALA A 174 19.15 -1.21 -16.20
C ALA A 174 20.60 -1.22 -15.71
N ALA A 175 21.52 -0.62 -16.47
CA ALA A 175 22.92 -0.46 -16.08
C ALA A 175 23.06 0.41 -14.82
N LEU A 176 22.35 1.54 -14.75
CA LEU A 176 22.32 2.38 -13.54
C LEU A 176 21.70 1.66 -12.33
N GLY A 177 20.60 0.94 -12.53
CA GLY A 177 19.99 0.15 -11.47
C GLY A 177 20.97 -0.86 -10.85
N LEU A 178 21.76 -1.52 -11.69
CA LEU A 178 22.80 -2.44 -11.22
C LEU A 178 23.97 -1.73 -10.53
N VAL A 179 24.39 -0.57 -11.02
CA VAL A 179 25.43 0.27 -10.40
C VAL A 179 24.99 0.71 -8.99
N TRP A 180 23.75 1.17 -8.84
CA TRP A 180 23.20 1.57 -7.54
C TRP A 180 23.04 0.38 -6.59
N ALA A 181 22.56 -0.75 -7.07
CA ALA A 181 22.41 -1.96 -6.23
C ALA A 181 23.77 -2.46 -5.73
N TRP A 182 24.79 -2.46 -6.59
CA TRP A 182 26.16 -2.77 -6.19
C TRP A 182 26.70 -1.75 -5.17
N LEU A 183 26.57 -0.46 -5.45
CA LEU A 183 27.07 0.60 -4.57
C LEU A 183 26.44 0.54 -3.19
N ALA A 184 25.14 0.28 -3.11
CA ALA A 184 24.43 0.11 -1.84
C ALA A 184 25.00 -1.07 -1.05
N TYR A 185 25.17 -2.22 -1.71
CA TYR A 185 25.74 -3.41 -1.07
C TYR A 185 27.21 -3.21 -0.64
N ASP A 186 28.05 -2.67 -1.53
CA ASP A 186 29.47 -2.48 -1.24
C ASP A 186 29.69 -1.44 -0.14
N ALA A 187 28.97 -0.33 -0.17
CA ALA A 187 29.02 0.68 0.89
C ALA A 187 28.64 0.07 2.24
N ALA A 188 27.48 -0.60 2.36
CA ALA A 188 27.03 -1.22 3.59
C ALA A 188 28.04 -2.24 4.14
N ARG A 189 28.49 -3.17 3.29
CA ARG A 189 29.45 -4.21 3.65
C ARG A 189 30.76 -3.68 4.23
N VAL A 190 31.23 -2.57 3.66
CA VAL A 190 32.54 -2.00 4.03
C VAL A 190 32.47 -1.15 5.27
N VAL A 191 31.34 -0.45 5.53
CA VAL A 191 31.21 0.47 6.68
C VAL A 191 30.61 -0.22 7.90
N GLU A 192 29.89 -1.34 7.76
CA GLU A 192 29.16 -2.04 8.84
C GLU A 192 29.96 -2.20 10.14
N PRO A 193 31.26 -2.64 10.14
CA PRO A 193 31.97 -2.84 11.38
C PRO A 193 32.21 -1.54 12.20
N THR A 194 32.26 -0.39 11.52
CA THR A 194 32.52 0.92 12.14
C THR A 194 31.25 1.70 12.37
N ALA A 195 30.29 1.58 11.48
CA ALA A 195 29.04 2.35 11.49
C ALA A 195 28.22 2.13 12.76
N ALA A 196 28.01 0.88 13.19
CA ALA A 196 27.17 0.55 14.34
C ALA A 196 27.61 1.24 15.64
N ILE A 197 28.93 1.39 15.86
CA ILE A 197 29.46 2.09 17.06
C ILE A 197 29.19 3.59 16.97
N LEU A 198 29.39 4.17 15.79
CA LEU A 198 29.21 5.60 15.57
C LEU A 198 27.72 6.00 15.63
N GLU A 199 26.85 5.20 15.04
CA GLU A 199 25.39 5.37 15.13
C GLU A 199 24.91 5.34 16.58
N GLN A 200 25.30 4.32 17.35
CA GLN A 200 24.91 4.24 18.75
C GLN A 200 25.38 5.45 19.57
N ARG A 201 26.57 6.00 19.24
CA ARG A 201 27.10 7.21 19.87
C ARG A 201 26.22 8.43 19.50
N ASP A 202 25.85 8.60 18.25
CA ASP A 202 25.01 9.71 17.77
C ASP A 202 23.58 9.61 18.29
N GLU A 203 22.98 8.41 18.26
CA GLU A 203 21.67 8.13 18.85
C GLU A 203 21.60 8.55 20.33
N ARG A 204 22.56 8.12 21.15
CA ARG A 204 22.62 8.50 22.56
C ARG A 204 22.81 10.01 22.78
N ARG A 205 23.45 10.70 21.84
CA ARG A 205 23.60 12.15 21.87
C ARG A 205 22.27 12.86 21.59
N ARG A 206 21.48 12.34 20.63
CA ARG A 206 20.22 12.98 20.18
C ARG A 206 19.04 12.60 21.03
N TYR A 207 18.93 11.34 21.44
CA TYR A 207 17.71 10.78 22.02
C TYR A 207 17.90 10.21 23.42
N VAL A 208 16.78 10.14 24.13
CA VAL A 208 16.58 9.30 25.31
C VAL A 208 15.67 8.17 24.90
N VAL A 209 16.10 6.94 25.13
CA VAL A 209 15.35 5.72 24.83
C VAL A 209 15.03 5.02 26.14
N GLU A 210 13.76 4.65 26.32
CA GLU A 210 13.25 3.82 27.42
C GLU A 210 12.50 2.64 26.78
N ASP A 211 13.09 1.46 26.81
CA ASP A 211 12.66 0.27 26.07
C ASP A 211 12.07 -0.85 26.94
N ASP A 212 11.93 -0.62 28.23
CA ASP A 212 11.38 -1.58 29.22
C ASP A 212 10.25 -0.92 30.04
N LEU A 213 9.32 -0.25 29.34
CA LEU A 213 8.17 0.35 30.00
C LEU A 213 7.04 -0.68 30.14
N SER A 214 6.38 -0.68 31.31
CA SER A 214 5.21 -1.48 31.60
C SER A 214 4.11 -0.56 32.16
N ILE A 215 3.06 -0.35 31.39
CA ILE A 215 1.96 0.56 31.74
C ILE A 215 0.81 -0.26 32.29
N GLU A 216 0.44 -0.03 33.55
CA GLU A 216 -0.68 -0.72 34.19
C GLU A 216 -2.00 -0.11 33.75
N THR A 217 -2.94 -0.97 33.33
CA THR A 217 -4.32 -0.59 32.99
C THR A 217 -5.23 -0.66 34.20
N PRO A 218 -6.40 0.02 34.21
CA PRO A 218 -7.33 0.00 35.36
C PRO A 218 -7.84 -1.38 35.79
N ASP A 219 -7.79 -2.38 34.90
CA ASP A 219 -8.17 -3.77 35.17
C ASP A 219 -6.97 -4.67 35.55
N GLY A 220 -5.78 -4.05 35.75
CA GLY A 220 -4.57 -4.73 36.24
C GLY A 220 -3.75 -5.44 35.15
N ALA A 221 -4.03 -5.22 33.87
CA ALA A 221 -3.16 -5.70 32.81
C ALA A 221 -1.94 -4.79 32.65
N HIS A 222 -0.86 -5.33 32.12
CA HIS A 222 0.37 -4.62 31.85
C HIS A 222 0.60 -4.49 30.37
N ILE A 223 0.76 -3.26 29.88
CA ILE A 223 1.01 -2.92 28.49
C ILE A 223 2.49 -2.62 28.30
N PRO A 224 3.25 -3.47 27.62
CA PRO A 224 4.65 -3.19 27.27
C PRO A 224 4.74 -2.00 26.31
N ALA A 225 5.72 -1.13 26.53
CA ALA A 225 5.92 0.02 25.67
C ALA A 225 7.40 0.41 25.54
N VAL A 226 7.70 1.13 24.48
CA VAL A 226 8.98 1.79 24.22
C VAL A 226 8.73 3.27 24.02
N MET A 227 9.57 4.11 24.60
CA MET A 227 9.53 5.56 24.44
C MET A 227 10.87 6.08 23.93
N VAL A 228 10.81 6.95 22.93
CA VAL A 228 11.97 7.70 22.43
C VAL A 228 11.62 9.19 22.39
N ARG A 229 12.51 10.03 22.91
CA ARG A 229 12.32 11.48 22.89
C ARG A 229 13.61 12.23 22.59
N PRO A 230 13.54 13.46 22.04
CA PRO A 230 14.70 14.32 21.91
C PRO A 230 15.32 14.62 23.30
N ARG A 231 16.64 14.50 23.40
CA ARG A 231 17.35 14.69 24.70
C ARG A 231 17.32 16.13 25.18
N ALA A 232 17.43 17.09 24.27
CA ALA A 232 17.56 18.51 24.58
C ALA A 232 16.22 19.26 24.66
N ALA A 233 15.10 18.59 24.40
CA ALA A 233 13.79 19.23 24.40
C ALA A 233 13.14 19.27 25.80
N GLY A 234 12.33 20.31 26.05
CA GLY A 234 11.38 20.34 27.17
C GLY A 234 10.17 19.41 26.88
N PRO A 235 9.07 19.54 27.66
CA PRO A 235 7.85 18.78 27.42
C PRO A 235 7.33 18.99 26.00
N GLN A 236 7.01 17.90 25.27
CA GLN A 236 6.57 17.88 23.90
C GLN A 236 5.26 17.11 23.75
N PRO A 237 4.49 17.34 22.67
CA PRO A 237 3.39 16.45 22.30
C PRO A 237 3.93 15.05 22.03
N ALA A 238 3.13 14.02 22.37
CA ALA A 238 3.48 12.64 22.08
C ALA A 238 2.70 12.08 20.91
N LEU A 239 3.36 11.23 20.12
CA LEU A 239 2.76 10.42 19.07
C LEU A 239 2.77 8.96 19.52
N LEU A 240 1.59 8.36 19.62
CA LEU A 240 1.40 6.97 20.07
C LEU A 240 1.05 6.08 18.88
N GLU A 241 1.81 5.02 18.69
CA GLU A 241 1.39 3.86 17.91
C GLU A 241 1.07 2.71 18.87
N PHE A 242 -0.14 2.15 18.74
CA PHE A 242 -0.62 1.06 19.57
C PHE A 242 -1.04 -0.11 18.69
N THR A 243 -0.24 -1.19 18.68
CA THR A 243 -0.43 -2.28 17.71
C THR A 243 0.07 -3.63 18.23
N LEU A 244 -0.16 -4.71 17.46
CA LEU A 244 0.31 -6.06 17.78
C LEU A 244 1.78 -6.26 17.49
N ASN A 245 2.21 -5.85 16.29
CA ASN A 245 3.54 -6.11 15.75
C ASN A 245 4.01 -4.91 14.92
N ALA A 246 5.15 -4.35 15.28
CA ALA A 246 5.90 -3.41 14.45
C ALA A 246 7.35 -3.36 14.95
N ASP A 247 8.19 -2.52 14.36
CA ASP A 247 9.53 -2.27 14.85
C ASP A 247 9.48 -1.30 16.03
N PRO A 248 9.61 -1.80 17.29
CA PRO A 248 9.36 -0.98 18.48
C PRO A 248 10.44 0.08 18.70
N ARG A 249 11.48 0.11 17.89
CA ARG A 249 12.59 1.06 18.01
C ARG A 249 12.60 2.11 16.91
N ASN A 250 12.34 1.71 15.66
CA ASN A 250 12.41 2.64 14.54
C ASN A 250 11.25 3.63 14.55
N ASP A 251 10.03 3.18 14.78
CA ASP A 251 8.84 4.04 14.69
C ASP A 251 8.82 5.16 15.75
N PRO A 252 9.07 4.89 17.06
CA PRO A 252 9.15 5.97 18.02
C PRO A 252 10.39 6.88 17.84
N MET A 253 11.49 6.36 17.25
CA MET A 253 12.66 7.17 16.94
C MET A 253 12.40 8.15 15.80
N GLU A 254 11.61 7.75 14.79
CA GLU A 254 11.17 8.66 13.72
C GLU A 254 10.36 9.83 14.29
N CYS A 255 9.44 9.55 15.22
CA CYS A 255 8.70 10.59 15.92
C CYS A 255 9.64 11.56 16.66
N ALA A 256 10.65 11.02 17.35
CA ALA A 256 11.63 11.83 18.07
C ALA A 256 12.50 12.67 17.13
N ALA A 257 12.84 12.15 15.97
CA ALA A 257 13.55 12.88 14.92
C ALA A 257 12.75 14.09 14.40
N HIS A 258 11.42 14.00 14.39
CA HIS A 258 10.52 15.10 14.04
C HIS A 258 10.14 16.00 15.25
N GLY A 259 10.82 15.83 16.39
CA GLY A 259 10.65 16.69 17.55
C GLY A 259 9.42 16.39 18.40
N TYR A 260 8.90 15.17 18.32
CA TYR A 260 7.84 14.64 19.17
C TYR A 260 8.40 13.67 20.22
N VAL A 261 7.59 13.30 21.19
CA VAL A 261 7.87 12.07 21.95
C VAL A 261 7.20 10.93 21.23
N GLY A 262 7.97 9.98 20.74
CA GLY A 262 7.44 8.75 20.14
C GLY A 262 7.18 7.72 21.25
N VAL A 263 5.95 7.18 21.30
CA VAL A 263 5.61 6.06 22.17
C VAL A 263 5.04 4.95 21.30
N PHE A 264 5.65 3.78 21.43
CA PHE A 264 5.17 2.57 20.82
C PHE A 264 4.68 1.62 21.92
N ALA A 265 3.42 1.21 21.88
CA ALA A 265 2.85 0.32 22.88
C ALA A 265 2.27 -0.92 22.22
N PHE A 266 2.47 -2.08 22.85
CA PHE A 266 1.97 -3.36 22.37
C PHE A 266 0.62 -3.67 22.99
N THR A 267 -0.32 -4.16 22.18
CA THR A 267 -1.60 -4.63 22.72
C THR A 267 -1.39 -5.75 23.74
N ARG A 268 -2.26 -5.86 24.71
CA ARG A 268 -2.14 -6.91 25.73
C ARG A 268 -2.12 -8.30 25.11
N ASN A 269 -1.37 -9.22 25.72
CA ASN A 269 -1.24 -10.59 25.29
C ASN A 269 -0.66 -10.74 23.85
N SER A 270 0.03 -9.72 23.37
CA SER A 270 0.88 -9.81 22.19
C SER A 270 2.21 -10.50 22.55
N ARG A 271 3.08 -10.65 21.55
CA ARG A 271 4.45 -11.21 21.70
C ARG A 271 5.20 -10.74 22.94
N HIS A 272 5.02 -9.49 23.34
CA HIS A 272 5.76 -8.85 24.43
C HIS A 272 5.02 -8.89 25.77
N ALA A 273 3.80 -9.43 25.79
CA ALA A 273 2.99 -9.53 27.01
C ALA A 273 2.48 -10.97 27.20
N PRO A 274 2.75 -11.61 28.35
CA PRO A 274 2.30 -12.98 28.59
C PRO A 274 0.77 -13.06 28.69
N GLY A 275 0.17 -14.10 28.11
CA GLY A 275 -1.26 -14.37 28.20
C GLY A 275 -1.87 -14.87 26.90
N GLN A 276 -3.19 -15.03 26.89
CA GLN A 276 -3.91 -15.42 25.70
C GLN A 276 -4.20 -14.19 24.82
N VAL A 277 -3.81 -14.23 23.56
CA VAL A 277 -4.06 -13.15 22.61
C VAL A 277 -5.57 -12.91 22.45
N ALA A 278 -6.00 -11.66 22.66
CA ALA A 278 -7.40 -11.25 22.60
C ALA A 278 -7.53 -10.04 21.66
N VAL A 279 -7.41 -10.31 20.36
CA VAL A 279 -7.44 -9.26 19.31
C VAL A 279 -8.81 -8.60 19.21
N PHE A 280 -8.83 -7.29 19.07
CA PHE A 280 -10.00 -6.39 19.01
C PHE A 280 -10.82 -6.24 20.32
N ASP A 281 -10.52 -6.98 21.37
CA ASP A 281 -11.38 -7.03 22.55
C ASP A 281 -11.13 -5.91 23.56
N HIS A 282 -9.86 -5.56 23.82
CA HIS A 282 -9.48 -4.63 24.89
C HIS A 282 -8.82 -3.33 24.41
N ASP A 283 -8.47 -3.26 23.13
CA ASP A 283 -7.56 -2.23 22.55
C ASP A 283 -7.98 -0.79 22.84
N GLY A 284 -9.29 -0.50 22.77
CA GLY A 284 -9.77 0.86 23.04
C GLY A 284 -9.56 1.29 24.50
N GLY A 285 -9.76 0.37 25.45
CA GLY A 285 -9.56 0.63 26.88
C GLY A 285 -8.08 0.73 27.26
N ASP A 286 -7.26 -0.13 26.66
CA ASP A 286 -5.83 -0.17 26.89
C ASP A 286 -5.16 1.08 26.29
N ALA A 287 -5.53 1.47 25.08
CA ALA A 287 -5.04 2.70 24.46
C ALA A 287 -5.44 3.95 25.26
N ASP A 288 -6.67 3.99 25.81
CA ASP A 288 -7.11 5.07 26.71
C ASP A 288 -6.20 5.18 27.95
N ALA A 289 -5.89 4.06 28.62
CA ALA A 289 -4.99 4.01 29.76
C ALA A 289 -3.55 4.45 29.39
N VAL A 290 -3.04 4.02 28.25
CA VAL A 290 -1.72 4.43 27.74
C VAL A 290 -1.69 5.94 27.44
N ILE A 291 -2.72 6.50 26.83
CA ILE A 291 -2.85 7.93 26.55
C ILE A 291 -2.84 8.74 27.84
N ASP A 292 -3.60 8.30 28.86
CA ASP A 292 -3.66 8.96 30.15
C ASP A 292 -2.31 8.89 30.89
N TRP A 293 -1.62 7.75 30.81
CA TRP A 293 -0.28 7.61 31.36
C TRP A 293 0.73 8.55 30.69
N ILE A 294 0.72 8.62 29.33
CA ILE A 294 1.58 9.53 28.57
C ILE A 294 1.35 10.98 28.97
N ALA A 295 0.09 11.39 29.11
CA ALA A 295 -0.27 12.77 29.45
C ALA A 295 0.24 13.22 30.82
N GLN A 296 0.50 12.27 31.73
CA GLN A 296 0.98 12.56 33.11
C GLN A 296 2.51 12.57 33.22
N GLN A 297 3.24 12.20 32.17
CA GLN A 297 4.69 12.12 32.23
C GLN A 297 5.35 13.51 32.22
N PRO A 298 6.48 13.70 32.92
CA PRO A 298 7.17 15.01 33.02
C PRO A 298 7.73 15.49 31.66
N TRP A 299 7.91 14.60 30.70
CA TRP A 299 8.38 14.92 29.37
C TRP A 299 7.24 15.20 28.38
N SER A 300 5.99 14.97 28.75
CA SER A 300 4.80 15.23 27.96
C SER A 300 4.24 16.63 28.26
N ASP A 301 3.75 17.30 27.22
CA ASP A 301 2.99 18.54 27.37
C ASP A 301 1.48 18.31 27.61
N GLY A 302 1.07 17.05 27.78
CA GLY A 302 -0.30 16.62 28.02
C GLY A 302 -1.12 16.44 26.74
N ARG A 303 -0.52 16.57 25.54
CA ARG A 303 -1.19 16.37 24.24
C ARG A 303 -0.66 15.10 23.60
N VAL A 304 -1.56 14.23 23.15
CA VAL A 304 -1.25 12.97 22.48
C VAL A 304 -1.97 12.93 21.13
N ALA A 305 -1.30 12.49 20.09
CA ALA A 305 -1.96 12.03 18.87
C ALA A 305 -1.64 10.55 18.65
N MET A 306 -2.55 9.84 18.00
CA MET A 306 -2.30 8.47 17.59
C MET A 306 -2.09 8.39 16.08
N TYR A 307 -1.25 7.44 15.67
CA TYR A 307 -1.10 7.08 14.28
C TYR A 307 -0.96 5.56 14.15
N GLY A 308 -1.13 5.07 12.95
CA GLY A 308 -0.86 3.67 12.63
C GLY A 308 -1.55 3.21 11.37
N SER A 309 -1.06 2.08 10.85
CA SER A 309 -1.65 1.42 9.70
C SER A 309 -2.38 0.14 10.12
N ARG A 310 -3.32 -0.29 9.32
CA ARG A 310 -4.04 -1.56 9.50
C ARG A 310 -4.58 -1.70 10.94
N TYR A 311 -3.96 -2.56 11.76
CA TYR A 311 -4.36 -2.77 13.16
C TYR A 311 -4.13 -1.53 14.01
N GLY A 312 -2.99 -0.83 13.85
CA GLY A 312 -2.71 0.44 14.54
C GLY A 312 -3.72 1.54 14.17
N GLY A 313 -4.22 1.53 12.94
CA GLY A 313 -5.32 2.42 12.55
C GLY A 313 -6.66 2.07 13.21
N PHE A 314 -6.95 0.78 13.39
CA PHE A 314 -8.09 0.32 14.19
C PHE A 314 -7.99 0.78 15.64
N THR A 315 -6.85 0.58 16.31
CA THR A 315 -6.66 0.95 17.72
C THR A 315 -6.81 2.44 17.94
N ALA A 316 -6.38 3.28 16.98
CA ALA A 316 -6.59 4.73 17.04
C ALA A 316 -8.10 5.09 17.03
N TRP A 317 -8.92 4.44 16.19
CA TRP A 317 -10.37 4.64 16.20
C TRP A 317 -11.04 4.04 17.45
N ALA A 318 -10.55 2.90 17.94
CA ALA A 318 -11.04 2.29 19.18
C ALA A 318 -10.78 3.20 20.39
N ALA A 319 -9.60 3.85 20.44
CA ALA A 319 -9.27 4.86 21.45
C ALA A 319 -10.15 6.12 21.29
N ALA A 320 -10.31 6.62 20.08
CA ALA A 320 -11.15 7.79 19.81
C ALA A 320 -12.62 7.59 20.26
N ARG A 321 -13.14 6.37 20.18
CA ARG A 321 -14.47 6.01 20.74
C ARG A 321 -14.58 6.29 22.24
N ARG A 322 -13.48 6.12 22.99
CA ARG A 322 -13.41 6.32 24.45
C ARG A 322 -13.35 7.79 24.85
N LEU A 323 -12.96 8.66 23.92
CA LEU A 323 -12.81 10.10 24.08
C LEU A 323 -11.78 10.51 25.14
N PRO A 324 -10.53 9.99 25.09
CA PRO A 324 -9.49 10.41 26.03
C PRO A 324 -9.25 11.92 25.93
N LYS A 325 -9.19 12.62 27.06
CA LYS A 325 -9.02 14.09 27.07
C LYS A 325 -7.70 14.54 26.44
N ALA A 326 -6.66 13.74 26.59
CA ALA A 326 -5.33 14.03 26.05
C ALA A 326 -5.22 13.75 24.56
N LEU A 327 -6.08 12.91 23.96
CA LEU A 327 -6.08 12.62 22.53
C LEU A 327 -6.53 13.84 21.73
N LYS A 328 -5.67 14.33 20.82
CA LYS A 328 -5.89 15.56 20.06
C LYS A 328 -6.06 15.33 18.55
N ALA A 329 -5.59 14.22 18.03
CA ALA A 329 -5.70 13.88 16.61
C ALA A 329 -5.44 12.39 16.38
N ILE A 330 -5.90 11.87 15.25
CA ILE A 330 -5.51 10.55 14.75
C ILE A 330 -5.14 10.63 13.26
N ALA A 331 -4.04 9.96 12.86
CA ALA A 331 -3.61 9.80 11.48
C ALA A 331 -3.54 8.31 11.15
N VAL A 332 -4.40 7.84 10.27
CA VAL A 332 -4.57 6.40 10.03
C VAL A 332 -4.39 6.05 8.55
N THR A 333 -3.64 4.97 8.30
CA THR A 333 -3.42 4.44 6.96
C THR A 333 -4.13 3.10 6.82
N ASN A 334 -5.08 2.97 5.89
CA ASN A 334 -5.83 1.74 5.64
C ASN A 334 -6.34 1.05 6.93
N PRO A 335 -6.98 1.79 7.87
CA PRO A 335 -7.37 1.25 9.17
C PRO A 335 -8.33 0.08 9.03
N ILE A 336 -8.12 -1.01 9.76
CA ILE A 336 -9.07 -2.12 9.84
C ILE A 336 -10.37 -1.62 10.50
N ALA A 337 -11.50 -1.92 9.85
CA ALA A 337 -12.83 -1.80 10.46
C ALA A 337 -13.38 -3.21 10.74
N PRO A 338 -13.27 -3.72 12.00
CA PRO A 338 -13.66 -5.08 12.33
C PRO A 338 -15.10 -5.39 11.91
N GLY A 339 -15.29 -6.52 11.21
CA GLY A 339 -16.59 -6.93 10.68
C GLY A 339 -17.07 -6.17 9.42
N VAL A 340 -16.24 -5.26 8.89
CA VAL A 340 -16.48 -4.52 7.63
C VAL A 340 -15.53 -4.97 6.52
N ASP A 341 -14.22 -4.81 6.74
CA ASP A 341 -13.19 -5.20 5.77
C ASP A 341 -12.28 -6.33 6.26
N PHE A 342 -12.32 -6.64 7.55
CA PHE A 342 -11.60 -7.73 8.19
C PHE A 342 -12.40 -8.27 9.39
N PRO A 343 -12.45 -9.59 9.63
CA PRO A 343 -11.90 -10.73 8.88
C PRO A 343 -12.72 -11.11 7.64
N MET A 344 -13.79 -10.41 7.38
CA MET A 344 -14.67 -10.59 6.22
C MET A 344 -14.76 -9.31 5.42
N ARG A 345 -14.99 -9.44 4.11
CA ARG A 345 -15.24 -8.33 3.20
C ARG A 345 -16.53 -8.60 2.42
N GLY A 346 -17.44 -7.61 2.39
CA GLY A 346 -18.76 -7.83 1.81
C GLY A 346 -19.52 -9.00 2.46
N SER A 347 -19.28 -9.28 3.75
CA SER A 347 -19.80 -10.43 4.51
C SER A 347 -19.30 -11.79 4.00
N ILE A 348 -18.12 -11.85 3.36
CA ILE A 348 -17.46 -13.07 2.89
C ILE A 348 -16.15 -13.23 3.67
N PHE A 349 -16.00 -14.32 4.41
CA PHE A 349 -14.79 -14.62 5.17
C PHE A 349 -13.64 -15.04 4.23
N ARG A 350 -12.40 -14.66 4.62
CA ARG A 350 -11.19 -14.93 3.87
C ARG A 350 -10.27 -15.90 4.61
N ALA A 351 -9.61 -16.77 3.87
CA ALA A 351 -8.63 -17.70 4.44
C ALA A 351 -7.45 -16.97 5.12
N GLY A 352 -7.07 -15.81 4.59
CA GLY A 352 -6.08 -14.93 5.19
C GLY A 352 -6.42 -14.47 6.62
N ALA A 353 -7.72 -14.50 7.03
CA ALA A 353 -8.10 -14.23 8.41
C ALA A 353 -7.62 -15.32 9.37
N PHE A 354 -7.68 -16.59 8.98
CA PHE A 354 -7.09 -17.69 9.77
C PHE A 354 -5.57 -17.56 9.86
N ARG A 355 -4.89 -17.34 8.72
CA ARG A 355 -3.46 -17.06 8.70
C ARG A 355 -3.10 -15.94 9.68
N TRP A 356 -3.84 -14.83 9.62
CA TRP A 356 -3.58 -13.68 10.49
C TRP A 356 -3.73 -14.02 11.98
N THR A 357 -4.74 -14.84 12.38
CA THR A 357 -4.83 -15.30 13.77
C THR A 357 -3.64 -16.16 14.17
N PHE A 358 -3.14 -16.99 13.25
CA PHE A 358 -1.96 -17.80 13.48
C PHE A 358 -0.71 -16.92 13.68
N ASP A 359 -0.46 -15.97 12.79
CA ASP A 359 0.69 -15.07 12.87
C ASP A 359 0.63 -14.23 14.15
N ALA A 360 -0.56 -13.72 14.54
CA ALA A 360 -0.76 -12.95 15.74
C ALA A 360 -0.53 -13.75 17.05
N THR A 361 -0.77 -15.07 17.04
CA THR A 361 -0.67 -15.92 18.23
C THR A 361 0.64 -16.69 18.35
N ASN A 362 1.38 -16.89 17.25
CA ASN A 362 2.56 -17.77 17.21
C ASN A 362 3.89 -17.06 17.00
N ASP A 363 3.89 -15.74 17.05
CA ASP A 363 5.14 -14.98 17.04
C ASP A 363 6.05 -15.26 15.84
N VAL A 364 5.47 -15.36 14.65
CA VAL A 364 6.24 -15.57 13.42
C VAL A 364 6.95 -14.26 13.05
N ALA A 365 8.28 -14.32 12.99
CA ALA A 365 9.06 -13.15 12.58
C ALA A 365 8.68 -12.72 11.14
N PRO A 366 8.64 -11.41 10.83
CA PRO A 366 8.30 -10.94 9.48
C PRO A 366 9.14 -11.55 8.36
N ASP A 367 10.41 -11.90 8.64
CA ASP A 367 11.31 -12.56 7.69
C ASP A 367 10.94 -14.02 7.41
N GLU A 368 10.19 -14.68 8.29
CA GLU A 368 9.72 -16.05 8.14
C GLU A 368 8.38 -16.12 7.41
N ILE A 369 7.59 -15.05 7.43
CA ILE A 369 6.31 -14.94 6.71
C ILE A 369 6.51 -15.11 5.20
N SER A 370 7.60 -14.58 4.63
CA SER A 370 7.90 -14.71 3.19
C SER A 370 8.17 -16.15 2.74
N THR A 371 8.66 -17.02 3.62
CA THR A 371 8.85 -18.44 3.34
C THR A 371 7.55 -19.24 3.49
N GLY A 372 6.59 -18.73 4.24
CA GLY A 372 5.30 -19.36 4.51
C GLY A 372 4.22 -19.20 3.42
N ASP A 373 4.38 -18.31 2.43
CA ASP A 373 3.35 -18.08 1.41
C ASP A 373 3.00 -19.32 0.59
N ALA A 374 3.98 -20.19 0.33
CA ALA A 374 3.77 -21.46 -0.35
C ALA A 374 2.94 -22.43 0.52
N GLN A 375 3.21 -22.48 1.82
CA GLN A 375 2.51 -23.33 2.78
C GLN A 375 1.04 -22.91 2.94
N TRP A 376 0.78 -21.61 3.02
CA TRP A 376 -0.59 -21.10 3.11
C TRP A 376 -1.39 -21.34 1.83
N ARG A 377 -0.79 -21.13 0.68
CA ARG A 377 -1.42 -21.48 -0.61
C ARG A 377 -1.69 -22.98 -0.75
N ASP A 378 -0.79 -23.82 -0.28
CA ASP A 378 -1.01 -25.28 -0.25
C ASP A 378 -2.20 -25.64 0.66
N LEU A 379 -2.32 -25.01 1.84
CA LEU A 379 -3.45 -25.18 2.74
C LEU A 379 -4.78 -24.79 2.06
N GLU A 380 -4.83 -23.61 1.45
CA GLU A 380 -5.99 -23.12 0.73
C GLU A 380 -6.37 -24.07 -0.42
N GLN A 381 -5.42 -24.55 -1.19
CA GLN A 381 -5.66 -25.52 -2.24
C GLN A 381 -6.14 -26.89 -1.70
N ARG A 382 -5.55 -27.38 -0.61
CA ARG A 382 -5.99 -28.62 0.03
C ARG A 382 -7.40 -28.52 0.56
N TRP A 383 -7.71 -27.42 1.25
CA TRP A 383 -9.07 -27.14 1.71
C TRP A 383 -10.05 -27.10 0.53
N TYR A 384 -9.76 -26.32 -0.48
CA TYR A 384 -10.62 -26.17 -1.65
C TYR A 384 -10.88 -27.50 -2.37
N ARG A 385 -9.82 -28.30 -2.62
CA ARG A 385 -9.94 -29.62 -3.25
C ARG A 385 -10.72 -30.61 -2.38
N SER A 386 -10.61 -30.53 -1.07
CA SER A 386 -11.32 -31.41 -0.15
C SER A 386 -12.83 -31.20 -0.16
N GLY A 387 -13.28 -30.00 -0.53
CA GLY A 387 -14.69 -29.59 -0.48
C GLY A 387 -15.30 -29.54 0.92
N ARG A 388 -14.46 -29.56 1.97
CA ARG A 388 -14.90 -29.42 3.37
C ARG A 388 -15.44 -28.03 3.63
N SER A 389 -16.13 -27.88 4.76
CA SER A 389 -16.62 -26.58 5.22
C SER A 389 -15.45 -25.61 5.46
N PHE A 390 -15.69 -24.30 5.32
CA PHE A 390 -14.65 -23.29 5.58
C PHE A 390 -14.19 -23.31 7.04
N ARG A 391 -15.08 -23.67 7.93
CA ARG A 391 -14.81 -23.82 9.36
C ARG A 391 -13.76 -24.88 9.69
N ASP A 392 -13.55 -25.85 8.79
CA ASP A 392 -12.55 -26.91 8.97
C ASP A 392 -11.13 -26.50 8.56
N LEU A 393 -10.90 -25.26 8.15
CA LEU A 393 -9.61 -24.77 7.62
C LEU A 393 -8.48 -24.92 8.65
N ASP A 394 -8.74 -24.52 9.89
CA ASP A 394 -7.80 -24.63 11.01
C ASP A 394 -7.48 -26.08 11.39
N THR A 395 -8.49 -26.95 11.38
CA THR A 395 -8.32 -28.40 11.62
C THR A 395 -7.48 -29.06 10.51
N LEU A 396 -7.67 -28.64 9.25
CA LEU A 396 -6.85 -29.11 8.12
C LEU A 396 -5.38 -28.68 8.23
N TYR A 397 -5.15 -27.52 8.84
CA TYR A 397 -3.79 -27.05 9.17
C TYR A 397 -3.20 -27.80 10.38
N GLY A 398 -4.05 -28.37 11.23
CA GLY A 398 -3.67 -29.05 12.47
C GLY A 398 -3.51 -28.13 13.68
N MET A 399 -4.03 -26.91 13.61
CA MET A 399 -3.96 -25.91 14.67
C MET A 399 -5.33 -25.24 14.86
N PRO A 400 -6.22 -25.80 15.68
CA PRO A 400 -7.51 -25.20 16.02
C PRO A 400 -7.35 -23.79 16.60
N SER A 401 -8.19 -22.85 16.13
CA SER A 401 -8.17 -21.43 16.53
C SER A 401 -9.52 -20.96 17.04
N ASP A 402 -9.60 -20.74 18.34
CA ASP A 402 -10.81 -20.20 18.98
C ASP A 402 -11.18 -18.81 18.46
N ILE A 403 -10.18 -17.98 18.12
CA ILE A 403 -10.39 -16.64 17.55
C ILE A 403 -11.05 -16.76 16.19
N PHE A 404 -10.53 -17.63 15.32
CA PHE A 404 -11.10 -17.85 13.99
C PHE A 404 -12.54 -18.37 14.07
N HIS A 405 -12.80 -19.35 14.93
CA HIS A 405 -14.17 -19.86 15.14
C HIS A 405 -15.12 -18.83 15.70
N ARG A 406 -14.67 -18.01 16.66
CA ARG A 406 -15.46 -16.90 17.20
C ARG A 406 -15.85 -15.92 16.11
N TRP A 407 -14.93 -15.56 15.21
CA TRP A 407 -15.27 -14.69 14.10
C TRP A 407 -16.29 -15.30 13.15
N LEU A 408 -16.14 -16.58 12.81
CA LEU A 408 -17.11 -17.30 11.96
C LEU A 408 -18.52 -17.40 12.58
N ASP A 409 -18.64 -17.30 13.90
CA ASP A 409 -19.93 -17.27 14.58
C ASP A 409 -20.63 -15.90 14.45
N HIS A 410 -19.93 -14.86 13.94
CA HIS A 410 -20.45 -13.51 13.70
C HIS A 410 -20.41 -13.11 12.23
N PRO A 411 -21.14 -13.80 11.32
CA PRO A 411 -21.11 -13.51 9.87
C PRO A 411 -21.84 -12.22 9.46
N ALA A 412 -22.56 -11.61 10.38
CA ALA A 412 -23.23 -10.32 10.21
C ALA A 412 -22.47 -9.23 10.97
N TYR A 413 -22.60 -7.98 10.53
CA TYR A 413 -22.09 -6.83 11.29
C TYR A 413 -22.99 -6.60 12.51
N ASP A 414 -22.89 -7.47 13.51
CA ASP A 414 -23.72 -7.53 14.69
C ASP A 414 -23.14 -6.75 15.90
N ARG A 415 -23.68 -6.99 17.10
CA ARG A 415 -23.22 -6.32 18.32
C ARG A 415 -21.77 -6.61 18.67
N TYR A 416 -21.25 -7.79 18.31
CA TYR A 416 -19.87 -8.17 18.56
C TYR A 416 -18.90 -7.17 17.88
N TRP A 417 -19.03 -6.99 16.57
CA TRP A 417 -18.19 -6.07 15.80
C TRP A 417 -18.42 -4.59 16.15
N ARG A 418 -19.70 -4.21 16.37
CA ARG A 418 -20.07 -2.82 16.70
C ARG A 418 -19.53 -2.36 18.05
N GLY A 419 -19.12 -3.29 18.93
CA GLY A 419 -18.54 -2.98 20.23
C GLY A 419 -17.11 -2.48 20.17
N MET A 420 -16.39 -2.68 19.06
CA MET A 420 -14.95 -2.49 18.95
C MET A 420 -14.54 -1.07 18.56
N VAL A 421 -15.33 -0.40 17.73
CA VAL A 421 -15.06 0.92 17.17
C VAL A 421 -16.29 1.82 17.29
N PRO A 422 -16.21 3.15 17.01
CA PRO A 422 -17.40 4.00 17.00
C PRO A 422 -18.49 3.44 16.08
N TYR A 423 -19.74 3.49 16.54
CA TYR A 423 -20.90 3.03 15.80
C TYR A 423 -22.03 4.08 15.81
N GLN A 424 -22.58 4.39 14.63
CA GLN A 424 -23.67 5.37 14.47
C GLN A 424 -23.36 6.71 15.18
N ARG A 425 -24.22 7.15 16.10
CA ARG A 425 -24.10 8.45 16.79
C ARG A 425 -22.84 8.56 17.67
N GLU A 426 -22.14 7.47 17.94
CA GLU A 426 -20.87 7.56 18.65
C GLU A 426 -19.82 8.33 17.82
N PHE A 427 -19.87 8.23 16.49
CA PHE A 427 -19.03 9.02 15.61
C PHE A 427 -19.18 10.53 15.84
N ALA A 428 -20.40 11.06 16.01
CA ALA A 428 -20.62 12.48 16.26
C ALA A 428 -20.01 13.01 17.58
N ARG A 429 -19.45 12.12 18.41
CA ARG A 429 -18.76 12.49 19.65
C ARG A 429 -17.25 12.63 19.45
N VAL A 430 -16.72 12.14 18.34
CA VAL A 430 -15.29 12.20 18.00
C VAL A 430 -14.99 13.58 17.41
N GLY A 431 -14.69 14.54 18.28
CA GLY A 431 -14.47 15.93 17.88
C GLY A 431 -13.01 16.30 17.67
N ILE A 432 -12.16 15.39 17.22
CA ILE A 432 -10.73 15.62 16.96
C ILE A 432 -10.43 15.55 15.45
N PRO A 433 -9.39 16.26 14.96
CA PRO A 433 -8.92 16.12 13.58
C PRO A 433 -8.51 14.69 13.23
N VAL A 434 -8.90 14.24 12.03
CA VAL A 434 -8.58 12.91 11.49
C VAL A 434 -7.94 13.04 10.12
N LEU A 435 -6.76 12.43 9.94
CA LEU A 435 -6.17 12.19 8.62
C LEU A 435 -6.32 10.72 8.27
N THR A 436 -6.99 10.42 7.17
CA THR A 436 -7.12 9.07 6.61
C THR A 436 -6.36 8.99 5.30
N ILE A 437 -5.38 8.08 5.21
CA ILE A 437 -4.62 7.79 4.00
C ILE A 437 -5.05 6.42 3.48
N THR A 438 -5.29 6.30 2.17
CA THR A 438 -5.64 5.02 1.54
C THR A 438 -5.23 4.98 0.06
N GLY A 439 -5.35 3.80 -0.56
CA GLY A 439 -4.99 3.61 -1.97
C GLY A 439 -6.07 2.91 -2.78
N TYR A 440 -6.05 3.12 -4.10
CA TYR A 440 -6.97 2.44 -5.04
C TYR A 440 -6.72 0.94 -5.10
N TYR A 441 -5.50 0.52 -4.78
CA TYR A 441 -5.02 -0.86 -4.78
C TYR A 441 -4.76 -1.41 -3.38
N ALA A 442 -5.30 -0.72 -2.36
CA ALA A 442 -5.14 -1.13 -0.97
C ALA A 442 -6.28 -2.07 -0.53
N PRO A 443 -5.99 -3.31 -0.11
CA PRO A 443 -6.96 -4.19 0.53
C PRO A 443 -7.72 -3.55 1.70
N GLY A 444 -7.09 -2.63 2.44
CA GLY A 444 -7.68 -1.91 3.58
C GLY A 444 -8.54 -0.69 3.24
N ALA A 445 -8.67 -0.33 1.94
CA ALA A 445 -9.47 0.83 1.54
C ALA A 445 -10.94 0.81 2.04
N PRO A 446 -11.65 -0.34 2.10
CA PRO A 446 -13.02 -0.36 2.64
C PRO A 446 -13.11 0.07 4.11
N GLY A 447 -12.13 -0.30 4.94
CA GLY A 447 -12.07 0.16 6.34
C GLY A 447 -11.86 1.67 6.43
N ALA A 448 -10.92 2.21 5.65
CA ALA A 448 -10.66 3.65 5.58
C ALA A 448 -11.93 4.42 5.16
N LEU A 449 -12.60 3.95 4.10
CA LEU A 449 -13.84 4.56 3.62
C LEU A 449 -15.01 4.42 4.60
N TYR A 450 -15.08 3.30 5.32
CA TYR A 450 -16.10 3.11 6.36
C TYR A 450 -15.98 4.20 7.42
N TYR A 451 -14.80 4.38 8.02
CA TYR A 451 -14.60 5.39 9.05
C TYR A 451 -14.89 6.80 8.52
N PHE A 452 -14.27 7.18 7.42
CA PHE A 452 -14.44 8.51 6.83
C PHE A 452 -15.91 8.82 6.49
N THR A 453 -16.62 7.87 5.85
CA THR A 453 -18.01 8.09 5.47
C THR A 453 -18.98 8.06 6.65
N GLN A 454 -18.75 7.17 7.63
CA GLN A 454 -19.59 7.11 8.84
C GLN A 454 -19.39 8.33 9.73
N HIS A 455 -18.16 8.82 9.87
CA HIS A 455 -17.91 10.01 10.67
C HIS A 455 -18.65 11.21 10.07
N LEU A 456 -18.48 11.47 8.78
CA LEU A 456 -19.17 12.57 8.08
C LEU A 456 -20.70 12.40 7.97
N LEU A 457 -21.20 11.15 7.96
CA LEU A 457 -22.65 10.92 7.99
C LEU A 457 -23.27 11.35 9.33
N HIS A 458 -22.55 11.19 10.43
CA HIS A 458 -23.05 11.50 11.76
C HIS A 458 -22.61 12.87 12.28
N ASP A 459 -21.48 13.40 11.77
CA ASP A 459 -21.04 14.78 11.96
C ASP A 459 -20.53 15.38 10.63
N PRO A 460 -21.38 16.08 9.88
CA PRO A 460 -20.96 16.71 8.61
C PRO A 460 -19.88 17.79 8.77
N HIS A 461 -19.62 18.26 10.00
CA HIS A 461 -18.62 19.27 10.32
C HIS A 461 -17.33 18.70 10.88
N ALA A 462 -17.22 17.37 11.02
CA ALA A 462 -16.00 16.72 11.48
C ALA A 462 -14.78 17.19 10.67
N ASP A 463 -13.65 17.39 11.37
CA ASP A 463 -12.39 17.80 10.75
C ASP A 463 -11.66 16.56 10.20
N ASP A 464 -12.27 15.97 9.16
CA ASP A 464 -11.72 14.81 8.47
C ASP A 464 -11.04 15.21 7.18
N THR A 465 -9.86 14.70 6.97
CA THR A 465 -9.11 14.81 5.72
C THR A 465 -8.83 13.42 5.17
N LEU A 466 -9.22 13.17 3.91
CA LEU A 466 -8.95 11.93 3.18
C LEU A 466 -7.92 12.21 2.09
N LEU A 467 -6.88 11.36 2.04
CA LEU A 467 -5.86 11.34 1.00
C LEU A 467 -5.89 9.98 0.29
N MET A 468 -5.97 10.01 -1.05
CA MET A 468 -6.04 8.80 -1.88
C MET A 468 -5.09 8.87 -3.05
N GLY A 469 -4.40 7.76 -3.32
CA GLY A 469 -3.51 7.63 -4.46
C GLY A 469 -3.47 6.20 -5.01
N PRO A 470 -2.65 5.95 -6.03
CA PRO A 470 -2.50 4.63 -6.65
C PRO A 470 -1.59 3.72 -5.81
N TRP A 471 -1.89 3.57 -4.53
CA TRP A 471 -1.08 2.83 -3.58
C TRP A 471 -1.75 1.52 -3.17
N SER A 472 -0.93 0.54 -2.77
CA SER A 472 -1.34 -0.67 -2.02
C SER A 472 -1.25 -0.43 -0.51
N ASP A 473 -1.57 -1.42 0.33
CA ASP A 473 -1.38 -1.31 1.77
C ASP A 473 0.08 -1.01 2.12
N ASP A 474 1.04 -1.73 1.51
CA ASP A 474 2.47 -1.57 1.80
C ASP A 474 3.04 -0.25 1.24
N THR A 475 2.56 0.19 0.07
CA THR A 475 3.07 1.41 -0.58
C THR A 475 2.39 2.69 -0.10
N ALA A 476 1.34 2.60 0.69
CA ALA A 476 0.73 3.73 1.40
C ALA A 476 1.49 4.09 2.69
N GLU A 477 2.60 3.41 2.97
CA GLU A 477 3.49 3.66 4.10
C GLU A 477 4.87 4.13 3.58
N GLY A 478 5.18 5.40 3.77
CA GLY A 478 6.43 6.02 3.34
C GLY A 478 6.45 6.48 1.89
N LEU A 479 7.60 6.34 1.23
CA LEU A 479 7.78 6.72 -0.17
C LEU A 479 7.39 5.56 -1.09
N PRO A 480 6.35 5.73 -1.94
CA PRO A 480 5.96 4.70 -2.90
C PRO A 480 7.05 4.39 -3.92
N PRO A 481 7.16 3.15 -4.43
CA PRO A 481 8.06 2.80 -5.52
C PRO A 481 7.58 3.42 -6.84
N ASP A 482 8.49 3.54 -7.82
CA ASP A 482 8.17 4.06 -9.16
C ASP A 482 7.18 3.16 -9.93
N MET A 483 7.02 1.91 -9.52
CA MET A 483 6.18 0.93 -10.20
C MET A 483 5.39 0.07 -9.21
N LEU A 484 4.10 -0.07 -9.44
CA LEU A 484 3.21 -0.95 -8.69
C LEU A 484 2.67 -2.03 -9.63
N GLN A 485 3.06 -3.29 -9.44
CA GLN A 485 2.52 -4.47 -10.17
C GLN A 485 2.38 -4.24 -11.69
N GLY A 486 3.45 -3.68 -12.32
CA GLY A 486 3.51 -3.41 -13.74
C GLY A 486 2.87 -2.10 -14.21
N TYR A 487 2.30 -1.32 -13.31
CA TYR A 487 1.87 0.06 -13.56
C TYR A 487 2.97 1.04 -13.10
N ALA A 488 3.47 1.87 -14.01
CA ALA A 488 4.38 2.96 -13.65
C ALA A 488 3.57 4.06 -12.97
N LEU A 489 3.90 4.37 -11.71
CA LEU A 489 3.22 5.41 -10.96
C LEU A 489 3.53 6.79 -11.55
N ASP A 490 2.53 7.64 -11.58
CA ASP A 490 2.70 9.04 -11.99
C ASP A 490 3.61 9.76 -10.98
N ALA A 491 4.43 10.69 -11.46
CA ALA A 491 5.38 11.41 -10.60
C ALA A 491 4.67 12.16 -9.45
N ALA A 492 3.45 12.63 -9.68
CA ALA A 492 2.63 13.27 -8.67
C ALA A 492 2.27 12.33 -7.50
N ALA A 493 2.21 11.02 -7.73
CA ALA A 493 1.89 10.02 -6.72
C ALA A 493 3.08 9.59 -5.84
N LEU A 494 4.31 9.99 -6.23
CA LEU A 494 5.55 9.68 -5.51
C LEU A 494 5.75 10.65 -4.33
N VAL A 495 4.86 10.59 -3.36
CA VAL A 495 4.85 11.44 -2.16
C VAL A 495 5.36 10.64 -0.98
N ASP A 496 6.26 11.23 -0.19
CA ASP A 496 6.63 10.66 1.11
C ASP A 496 5.48 10.84 2.10
N LEU A 497 4.74 9.76 2.33
CA LEU A 497 3.53 9.77 3.16
C LEU A 497 3.84 9.84 4.66
N HIS A 498 5.02 9.38 5.09
CA HIS A 498 5.47 9.58 6.47
C HIS A 498 5.74 11.06 6.74
N GLU A 499 6.50 11.70 5.86
CA GLU A 499 6.81 13.13 5.98
C GLU A 499 5.52 13.97 5.93
N LEU A 500 4.59 13.65 5.04
CA LEU A 500 3.28 14.31 4.98
C LEU A 500 2.48 14.17 6.28
N ARG A 501 2.53 13.01 6.92
CA ARG A 501 1.90 12.78 8.24
C ARG A 501 2.50 13.66 9.32
N TYR A 502 3.83 13.81 9.37
CA TYR A 502 4.48 14.71 10.33
C TYR A 502 4.16 16.18 10.06
N GLN A 503 4.13 16.61 8.81
CA GLN A 503 3.68 17.97 8.44
C GLN A 503 2.23 18.22 8.86
N TRP A 504 1.36 17.21 8.77
CA TRP A 504 -0.01 17.31 9.22
C TRP A 504 -0.08 17.39 10.75
N PHE A 505 0.70 16.63 11.51
CA PHE A 505 0.80 16.77 12.95
C PHE A 505 1.33 18.14 13.36
N ASP A 506 2.32 18.67 12.65
CA ASP A 506 2.83 20.03 12.90
C ASP A 506 1.71 21.06 12.72
N TYR A 507 0.88 20.90 11.71
CA TYR A 507 -0.30 21.75 11.51
C TYR A 507 -1.30 21.63 12.68
N VAL A 508 -1.67 20.42 13.06
CA VAL A 508 -2.66 20.16 14.13
C VAL A 508 -2.16 20.70 15.48
N PHE A 509 -0.88 20.56 15.78
CA PHE A 509 -0.29 21.06 17.02
C PHE A 509 0.13 22.54 16.97
N GLY A 510 -0.13 23.24 15.85
CA GLY A 510 0.19 24.66 15.70
C GLY A 510 1.69 24.95 15.52
N ARG A 511 2.45 23.99 15.03
CA ARG A 511 3.91 24.07 14.80
C ARG A 511 4.26 24.39 13.35
N GLY A 512 3.31 24.23 12.39
CA GLY A 512 3.51 24.46 10.98
C GLY A 512 2.22 24.81 10.23
N PRO A 513 2.31 25.16 8.95
CA PRO A 513 1.14 25.40 8.10
C PRO A 513 0.45 24.07 7.70
N ARG A 514 -0.80 24.16 7.27
CA ARG A 514 -1.47 23.00 6.65
C ARG A 514 -0.70 22.53 5.42
N PRO A 515 -0.42 21.23 5.26
CA PRO A 515 0.26 20.72 4.07
C PRO A 515 -0.50 21.08 2.79
N ALA A 516 0.20 21.59 1.78
CA ALA A 516 -0.42 22.05 0.52
C ALA A 516 -1.16 20.91 -0.21
N LEU A 517 -0.68 19.67 -0.08
CA LEU A 517 -1.33 18.48 -0.66
C LEU A 517 -2.69 18.18 -0.01
N LEU A 518 -2.89 18.58 1.24
CA LEU A 518 -4.13 18.37 1.99
C LEU A 518 -5.04 19.62 1.90
N ALA A 519 -5.19 20.16 0.69
CA ALA A 519 -5.85 21.46 0.48
C ALA A 519 -7.35 21.45 0.81
N ASP A 520 -8.03 20.31 0.69
CA ASP A 520 -9.46 20.15 0.96
C ASP A 520 -9.73 18.87 1.77
N ARG A 521 -10.98 18.58 2.03
CA ARG A 521 -11.41 17.38 2.77
C ARG A 521 -11.08 16.08 2.05
N VAL A 522 -11.19 16.05 0.72
CA VAL A 522 -10.86 14.89 -0.13
C VAL A 522 -9.78 15.32 -1.12
N ASN A 523 -8.63 14.64 -1.04
CA ASN A 523 -7.46 14.90 -1.86
C ASN A 523 -7.10 13.60 -2.57
N TYR A 524 -7.01 13.62 -3.91
CA TYR A 524 -6.81 12.41 -4.68
C TYR A 524 -5.94 12.66 -5.92
N GLU A 525 -5.08 11.68 -6.21
CA GLU A 525 -4.29 11.67 -7.43
C GLU A 525 -5.11 11.06 -8.57
N VAL A 526 -5.09 11.70 -9.74
CA VAL A 526 -5.77 11.20 -10.95
C VAL A 526 -4.77 10.46 -11.81
N MET A 527 -4.80 9.13 -11.73
CA MET A 527 -3.92 8.24 -12.48
C MET A 527 -3.97 8.55 -13.99
N GLY A 528 -2.78 8.65 -14.60
CA GLY A 528 -2.64 8.97 -16.03
C GLY A 528 -2.88 10.44 -16.38
N ALA A 529 -3.28 11.27 -15.42
CA ALA A 529 -3.28 12.72 -15.54
C ALA A 529 -2.04 13.34 -14.89
N ASN A 530 -1.38 12.62 -13.97
CA ASN A 530 -0.22 13.06 -13.21
C ASN A 530 -0.51 14.36 -12.43
N GLU A 531 -1.68 14.43 -11.79
CA GLU A 531 -2.12 15.62 -11.06
C GLU A 531 -2.95 15.27 -9.82
N TRP A 532 -2.82 16.10 -8.79
CA TRP A 532 -3.68 16.07 -7.61
C TRP A 532 -4.94 16.91 -7.84
N GLN A 533 -6.06 16.38 -7.37
CA GLN A 533 -7.34 17.05 -7.32
C GLN A 533 -7.85 17.13 -5.88
N HIS A 534 -8.63 18.14 -5.60
CA HIS A 534 -9.16 18.44 -4.28
C HIS A 534 -10.67 18.66 -4.36
N ALA A 535 -11.42 18.18 -3.37
CA ALA A 535 -12.86 18.31 -3.34
C ALA A 535 -13.40 18.38 -1.90
N PRO A 536 -14.50 19.11 -1.64
CA PRO A 536 -15.09 19.18 -0.31
C PRO A 536 -15.81 17.90 0.11
N SER A 537 -16.03 16.94 -0.79
CA SER A 537 -16.65 15.64 -0.52
C SER A 537 -16.37 14.64 -1.63
N LEU A 538 -16.54 13.33 -1.36
CA LEU A 538 -16.48 12.28 -2.39
C LEU A 538 -17.50 12.52 -3.52
N ALA A 539 -18.68 13.03 -3.21
CA ALA A 539 -19.70 13.33 -4.23
C ALA A 539 -19.30 14.50 -5.13
N ALA A 540 -18.58 15.49 -4.58
CA ALA A 540 -18.12 16.66 -5.35
C ALA A 540 -16.91 16.34 -6.25
N ALA A 541 -16.17 15.27 -5.97
CA ALA A 541 -15.03 14.84 -6.79
C ALA A 541 -15.46 14.52 -8.23
N ALA A 542 -16.65 13.94 -8.43
CA ALA A 542 -17.22 13.67 -9.75
C ALA A 542 -18.74 13.93 -9.75
N PRO A 543 -19.19 15.12 -10.19
CA PRO A 543 -20.59 15.51 -10.13
C PRO A 543 -21.48 14.84 -11.18
N GLY A 544 -20.92 14.13 -12.14
CA GLY A 544 -21.61 13.35 -13.18
C GLY A 544 -21.40 11.87 -13.04
N ALA A 545 -22.02 11.08 -13.93
CA ALA A 545 -21.83 9.66 -14.00
C ALA A 545 -21.86 9.16 -15.45
N LEU A 546 -21.04 8.15 -15.74
CA LEU A 546 -21.16 7.30 -16.93
C LEU A 546 -21.93 6.03 -16.54
N ARG A 547 -23.17 5.92 -16.97
CA ARG A 547 -23.98 4.72 -16.80
C ARG A 547 -23.84 3.81 -17.99
N LEU A 548 -23.62 2.51 -17.72
CA LEU A 548 -23.45 1.46 -18.71
C LEU A 548 -24.35 0.28 -18.35
N PHE A 549 -25.19 -0.14 -19.30
CA PHE A 549 -26.16 -1.22 -19.14
C PHE A 549 -25.58 -2.54 -19.69
N LEU A 550 -25.92 -3.65 -19.04
CA LEU A 550 -25.62 -4.98 -19.53
C LEU A 550 -26.48 -5.27 -20.76
N ASP A 551 -25.87 -5.70 -21.86
CA ASP A 551 -26.59 -6.12 -23.06
C ASP A 551 -26.70 -7.65 -23.09
N ALA A 552 -27.92 -8.16 -23.03
CA ALA A 552 -28.22 -9.58 -23.03
C ALA A 552 -28.35 -10.18 -24.46
N GLN A 553 -28.10 -9.39 -25.49
CA GLN A 553 -28.18 -9.92 -26.86
C GLN A 553 -27.07 -10.95 -27.12
N PRO A 554 -27.33 -12.02 -27.91
CA PRO A 554 -26.39 -13.12 -28.12
C PRO A 554 -25.29 -12.73 -29.15
N HIS A 555 -24.45 -11.77 -28.80
CA HIS A 555 -23.31 -11.35 -29.64
C HIS A 555 -22.03 -12.17 -29.41
N GLY A 556 -22.08 -13.22 -28.55
CA GLY A 556 -20.92 -13.98 -28.11
C GLY A 556 -20.19 -13.31 -26.91
N GLU A 557 -19.11 -13.94 -26.47
CA GLU A 557 -18.24 -13.34 -25.42
C GLU A 557 -17.07 -12.61 -26.10
N PRO A 558 -16.68 -11.42 -25.58
CA PRO A 558 -17.30 -10.67 -24.49
C PRO A 558 -18.65 -10.04 -24.90
N HIS A 559 -19.56 -9.94 -23.91
CA HIS A 559 -20.84 -9.25 -24.07
C HIS A 559 -20.64 -7.74 -24.17
N HIS A 560 -21.69 -7.02 -24.60
CA HIS A 560 -21.62 -5.56 -24.76
C HIS A 560 -22.08 -4.82 -23.51
N LEU A 561 -21.42 -3.66 -23.20
CA LEU A 561 -21.88 -2.66 -22.25
C LEU A 561 -22.40 -1.42 -23.01
N GLY A 562 -23.71 -1.23 -22.99
CA GLY A 562 -24.37 -0.15 -23.73
C GLY A 562 -24.58 1.13 -22.91
N ARG A 563 -24.48 2.31 -23.54
CA ARG A 563 -24.84 3.60 -22.90
C ARG A 563 -26.35 3.82 -22.78
N ARG A 564 -27.14 3.01 -23.46
CA ARG A 564 -28.61 3.06 -23.46
C ARG A 564 -29.13 1.71 -22.98
N PRO A 565 -30.29 1.69 -22.28
CA PRO A 565 -30.91 0.43 -21.94
C PRO A 565 -31.27 -0.32 -23.24
N PRO A 566 -31.15 -1.65 -23.26
CA PRO A 566 -31.58 -2.47 -24.40
C PRO A 566 -33.05 -2.22 -24.78
N GLN A 567 -33.34 -2.28 -26.11
CA GLN A 567 -34.70 -2.01 -26.59
C GLN A 567 -35.66 -3.17 -26.31
N HIS A 568 -35.12 -4.40 -26.21
CA HIS A 568 -35.90 -5.61 -25.98
C HIS A 568 -35.45 -6.25 -24.66
N PRO A 569 -36.37 -6.50 -23.72
CA PRO A 569 -36.03 -7.17 -22.46
C PRO A 569 -35.42 -8.55 -22.71
N GLY A 570 -34.29 -8.82 -22.07
CA GLY A 570 -33.56 -10.06 -22.18
C GLY A 570 -32.82 -10.43 -20.89
N TYR A 571 -32.16 -11.56 -20.90
CA TYR A 571 -31.25 -11.98 -19.84
C TYR A 571 -30.13 -12.86 -20.37
N LEU A 572 -28.97 -12.81 -19.76
CA LEU A 572 -27.89 -13.76 -19.93
C LEU A 572 -28.00 -14.87 -18.89
N LEU A 573 -27.83 -16.11 -19.32
CA LEU A 573 -27.83 -17.27 -18.42
C LEU A 573 -26.39 -17.65 -18.11
N GLN A 574 -26.03 -17.56 -16.82
CA GLN A 574 -24.76 -18.07 -16.29
C GLN A 574 -25.02 -19.36 -15.50
N SER A 575 -24.16 -20.35 -15.68
CA SER A 575 -24.17 -21.59 -14.91
C SER A 575 -22.80 -21.84 -14.29
N VAL A 576 -22.73 -22.00 -12.96
CA VAL A 576 -21.49 -22.22 -12.22
C VAL A 576 -21.59 -23.53 -11.42
N ASN A 577 -20.70 -24.46 -11.71
CA ASN A 577 -20.60 -25.70 -10.95
C ASN A 577 -19.72 -25.53 -9.73
N LEU A 578 -20.32 -25.32 -8.55
CA LEU A 578 -19.59 -25.22 -7.28
C LEU A 578 -19.06 -26.56 -6.74
N ALA A 579 -19.40 -27.68 -7.36
CA ALA A 579 -18.81 -28.99 -7.02
C ALA A 579 -17.48 -29.24 -7.75
N ASP A 580 -17.26 -28.60 -8.88
CA ASP A 580 -16.01 -28.71 -9.62
C ASP A 580 -14.87 -28.06 -8.84
N ARG A 581 -13.76 -28.78 -8.69
CA ARG A 581 -12.54 -28.37 -7.98
C ARG A 581 -11.30 -28.46 -8.86
N SER A 582 -11.47 -28.69 -10.16
CA SER A 582 -10.38 -28.78 -11.14
C SER A 582 -9.63 -27.44 -11.30
N ASP A 583 -10.30 -26.34 -10.96
CA ASP A 583 -9.83 -24.96 -11.02
C ASP A 583 -9.04 -24.51 -9.75
N ALA A 584 -8.68 -25.42 -8.87
CA ALA A 584 -7.90 -25.10 -7.65
C ALA A 584 -6.53 -24.43 -7.91
N GLY A 585 -6.04 -24.48 -9.15
CA GLY A 585 -4.82 -23.78 -9.56
C GLY A 585 -5.05 -22.36 -10.07
N TRP A 586 -6.30 -21.92 -10.22
CA TRP A 586 -6.58 -20.56 -10.66
C TRP A 586 -6.28 -19.54 -9.56
N SER A 587 -5.71 -18.43 -9.95
CA SER A 587 -5.52 -17.24 -9.10
C SER A 587 -5.77 -15.97 -9.92
N PRO A 588 -6.20 -14.87 -9.27
CA PRO A 588 -6.26 -13.59 -9.96
C PRO A 588 -4.88 -13.17 -10.47
N PRO A 589 -4.81 -12.37 -11.54
CA PRO A 589 -3.54 -11.83 -12.00
C PRO A 589 -2.80 -11.09 -10.87
N ALA A 590 -1.49 -11.32 -10.77
CA ALA A 590 -0.64 -10.60 -9.81
C ALA A 590 -0.23 -9.20 -10.31
N MET A 591 -0.59 -8.86 -11.54
CA MET A 591 -0.20 -7.62 -12.22
C MET A 591 -1.43 -6.78 -12.51
N LEU A 592 -1.37 -5.49 -12.19
CA LEU A 592 -2.42 -4.52 -12.52
C LEU A 592 -2.55 -4.30 -14.03
N VAL A 593 -1.44 -4.45 -14.76
CA VAL A 593 -1.41 -4.31 -16.23
C VAL A 593 -1.18 -5.68 -16.87
N THR A 594 -2.15 -6.13 -17.68
CA THR A 594 -2.08 -7.43 -18.37
C THR A 594 -2.40 -7.29 -19.85
N ARG A 595 -2.03 -8.29 -20.67
CA ARG A 595 -2.41 -8.36 -22.10
C ARG A 595 -3.63 -9.23 -22.33
N THR A 596 -3.99 -10.04 -21.35
CA THR A 596 -5.13 -10.96 -21.44
C THR A 596 -5.87 -10.98 -20.11
N LEU A 597 -7.18 -11.16 -20.15
CA LEU A 597 -8.00 -11.44 -18.98
C LEU A 597 -8.21 -12.94 -18.85
N SER A 598 -8.29 -13.43 -17.63
CA SER A 598 -8.65 -14.82 -17.31
C SER A 598 -9.83 -14.82 -16.32
N PRO A 599 -11.04 -14.45 -16.78
CA PRO A 599 -12.21 -14.40 -15.92
C PRO A 599 -12.52 -15.79 -15.38
N HIS A 600 -12.92 -15.88 -14.10
CA HIS A 600 -13.22 -17.13 -13.43
C HIS A 600 -14.63 -17.11 -12.86
N ALA A 601 -15.45 -18.08 -13.22
CA ALA A 601 -16.88 -18.15 -12.84
C ALA A 601 -17.65 -16.84 -13.12
N ALA A 602 -17.29 -16.11 -14.20
CA ALA A 602 -17.73 -14.75 -14.48
C ALA A 602 -18.06 -14.56 -15.97
N LEU A 603 -18.90 -13.57 -16.25
CA LEU A 603 -19.18 -13.03 -17.58
C LEU A 603 -18.33 -11.77 -17.79
N THR A 604 -17.89 -11.54 -19.02
CA THR A 604 -17.12 -10.34 -19.40
C THR A 604 -17.96 -9.46 -20.31
N PHE A 605 -18.00 -8.17 -19.99
CA PHE A 605 -18.69 -7.15 -20.77
C PHE A 605 -17.73 -6.05 -21.18
N VAL A 606 -17.85 -5.53 -22.41
CA VAL A 606 -16.97 -4.50 -22.98
C VAL A 606 -17.80 -3.37 -23.57
N SER A 607 -17.46 -2.14 -23.22
CA SER A 607 -18.13 -0.94 -23.75
C SER A 607 -17.65 -0.60 -25.17
N ASP A 608 -18.37 0.31 -25.83
CA ASP A 608 -17.84 1.03 -26.99
C ASP A 608 -16.60 1.86 -26.58
N PRO A 609 -15.73 2.18 -27.57
CA PRO A 609 -14.60 3.07 -27.30
C PRO A 609 -15.08 4.44 -26.81
N LEU A 610 -14.35 5.01 -25.87
CA LEU A 610 -14.61 6.36 -25.41
C LEU A 610 -14.30 7.36 -26.53
N PRO A 611 -15.22 8.30 -26.86
CA PRO A 611 -15.03 9.24 -27.96
C PRO A 611 -14.02 10.37 -27.61
N ARG A 612 -13.71 10.55 -26.34
CA ARG A 612 -12.77 11.53 -25.79
C ARG A 612 -12.27 11.08 -24.44
N ASP A 613 -11.23 11.72 -23.93
CA ASP A 613 -10.77 11.50 -22.57
C ASP A 613 -11.88 11.73 -21.55
N LEU A 614 -11.87 10.94 -20.49
CA LEU A 614 -12.87 11.00 -19.43
C LEU A 614 -12.19 10.81 -18.07
N ASP A 615 -12.30 11.82 -17.22
CA ASP A 615 -11.87 11.71 -15.83
C ASP A 615 -12.96 11.04 -15.01
N VAL A 616 -12.61 9.93 -14.36
CA VAL A 616 -13.47 9.22 -13.40
C VAL A 616 -12.86 9.35 -12.02
N ALA A 617 -13.67 9.63 -10.98
CA ALA A 617 -13.19 9.73 -9.60
C ALA A 617 -14.31 9.41 -8.62
N GLY A 618 -14.09 8.49 -7.69
CA GLY A 618 -15.05 8.13 -6.65
C GLY A 618 -15.33 6.63 -6.57
N GLN A 619 -16.52 6.27 -6.12
CA GLN A 619 -16.94 4.88 -5.91
C GLN A 619 -17.80 4.37 -7.07
N LEU A 620 -17.47 3.20 -7.60
CA LEU A 620 -18.35 2.49 -8.53
C LEU A 620 -19.68 2.19 -7.87
N ARG A 621 -20.78 2.45 -8.57
CA ARG A 621 -22.14 2.08 -8.19
C ARG A 621 -22.71 1.10 -9.18
N GLY A 622 -23.68 0.32 -8.76
CA GLY A 622 -24.36 -0.59 -9.66
C GLY A 622 -25.75 -0.97 -9.19
N HIS A 623 -26.51 -1.47 -10.15
CA HIS A 623 -27.82 -2.04 -9.94
C HIS A 623 -27.88 -3.34 -10.73
N LEU A 624 -27.84 -4.45 -10.02
CA LEU A 624 -27.91 -5.79 -10.61
C LEU A 624 -29.33 -6.33 -10.44
N ASP A 625 -29.95 -6.64 -11.54
CA ASP A 625 -31.25 -7.27 -11.58
C ASP A 625 -31.05 -8.74 -12.02
N LEU A 626 -31.36 -9.66 -11.13
CA LEU A 626 -31.07 -11.07 -11.35
C LEU A 626 -32.15 -12.01 -10.78
N SER A 627 -32.19 -13.24 -11.26
CA SER A 627 -32.85 -14.35 -10.58
C SER A 627 -31.93 -15.57 -10.54
N THR A 628 -32.03 -16.37 -9.49
CA THR A 628 -31.19 -17.54 -9.27
C THR A 628 -31.97 -18.72 -8.72
N ASN A 629 -31.43 -19.93 -8.85
CA ASN A 629 -31.95 -21.14 -8.23
C ASN A 629 -31.49 -21.32 -6.77
N ARG A 630 -30.85 -20.30 -6.18
CA ARG A 630 -30.27 -20.33 -4.84
C ARG A 630 -30.96 -19.34 -3.89
N ARG A 631 -30.78 -19.57 -2.59
CA ARG A 631 -31.27 -18.66 -1.54
C ARG A 631 -30.27 -17.58 -1.16
N ASP A 632 -29.01 -17.70 -1.63
CA ASP A 632 -27.94 -16.73 -1.43
C ASP A 632 -26.87 -16.88 -2.51
N LEU A 633 -26.04 -15.84 -2.71
CA LEU A 633 -24.92 -15.79 -3.64
C LEU A 633 -23.85 -14.87 -3.12
N ASP A 634 -22.58 -15.21 -3.38
CA ASP A 634 -21.48 -14.28 -3.24
C ASP A 634 -21.06 -13.81 -4.64
N LEU A 635 -21.14 -12.50 -4.87
CA LEU A 635 -20.91 -11.87 -6.15
C LEU A 635 -19.60 -11.08 -6.16
N ALA A 636 -18.93 -11.07 -7.31
CA ALA A 636 -17.71 -10.32 -7.56
C ALA A 636 -17.87 -9.39 -8.76
N VAL A 637 -17.41 -8.15 -8.61
CA VAL A 637 -17.43 -7.09 -9.62
C VAL A 637 -16.01 -6.58 -9.78
N GLN A 638 -15.41 -6.75 -10.97
CA GLN A 638 -14.09 -6.27 -11.31
C GLN A 638 -14.16 -5.34 -12.51
N LEU A 639 -13.39 -4.27 -12.48
CA LEU A 639 -13.41 -3.25 -13.51
C LEU A 639 -12.01 -3.03 -14.11
N TYR A 640 -11.94 -2.97 -15.43
CA TYR A 640 -10.69 -2.69 -16.16
C TYR A 640 -10.89 -1.57 -17.18
N GLU A 641 -9.80 -0.86 -17.45
CA GLU A 641 -9.64 -0.09 -18.69
C GLU A 641 -8.94 -0.96 -19.75
N LEU A 642 -9.60 -1.27 -20.85
CA LEU A 642 -8.94 -1.76 -22.04
C LEU A 642 -8.41 -0.55 -22.80
N ARG A 643 -7.10 -0.39 -22.77
CA ARG A 643 -6.39 0.75 -23.36
C ARG A 643 -6.26 0.62 -24.89
N PRO A 644 -6.02 1.72 -25.61
CA PRO A 644 -5.85 1.68 -27.07
C PRO A 644 -4.69 0.79 -27.55
N ASP A 645 -3.69 0.54 -26.71
CA ASP A 645 -2.56 -0.35 -26.98
C ASP A 645 -2.90 -1.85 -26.80
N GLY A 646 -4.15 -2.17 -26.46
CA GLY A 646 -4.63 -3.51 -26.21
C GLY A 646 -4.29 -4.10 -24.86
N SER A 647 -3.73 -3.32 -23.93
CA SER A 647 -3.51 -3.75 -22.55
C SER A 647 -4.72 -3.45 -21.65
N TYR A 648 -4.92 -4.29 -20.65
CA TYR A 648 -5.93 -4.11 -19.61
C TYR A 648 -5.23 -3.52 -18.37
N LEU A 649 -5.77 -2.42 -17.85
CA LEU A 649 -5.41 -1.89 -16.54
C LEU A 649 -6.57 -2.13 -15.57
N GLU A 650 -6.30 -2.80 -14.50
CA GLU A 650 -7.25 -2.95 -13.40
C GLU A 650 -7.48 -1.59 -12.72
N LEU A 651 -8.74 -1.20 -12.52
CA LEU A 651 -9.06 0.14 -11.99
C LEU A 651 -9.08 0.21 -10.46
N PHE A 652 -9.23 -0.92 -9.80
CA PHE A 652 -9.06 -1.10 -8.36
C PHE A 652 -8.82 -2.58 -8.05
N ASP A 653 -8.00 -2.88 -7.06
CA ASP A 653 -7.71 -4.22 -6.55
C ASP A 653 -7.76 -4.22 -5.01
N PRO A 654 -8.28 -5.28 -4.41
CA PRO A 654 -8.99 -6.43 -4.96
C PRO A 654 -10.40 -6.08 -5.46
N ALA A 655 -10.98 -7.01 -6.23
CA ALA A 655 -12.36 -6.91 -6.73
C ALA A 655 -13.35 -6.50 -5.62
N TYR A 656 -14.40 -5.79 -6.01
CA TYR A 656 -15.53 -5.56 -5.12
C TYR A 656 -16.36 -6.83 -5.01
N GLU A 657 -16.47 -7.37 -3.81
CA GLU A 657 -17.19 -8.61 -3.53
C GLU A 657 -18.22 -8.38 -2.44
N PHE A 658 -19.37 -9.02 -2.58
CA PHE A 658 -20.43 -8.94 -1.56
C PHE A 658 -21.34 -10.13 -1.58
N ARG A 659 -21.88 -10.47 -0.41
CA ARG A 659 -22.92 -11.49 -0.26
C ARG A 659 -24.29 -10.89 -0.51
N ALA A 660 -25.03 -11.43 -1.46
CA ALA A 660 -26.33 -10.92 -1.91
C ALA A 660 -27.34 -10.76 -0.77
N SER A 661 -27.35 -11.70 0.20
CA SER A 661 -28.26 -11.64 1.34
C SER A 661 -27.95 -10.49 2.32
N PHE A 662 -26.77 -9.89 2.26
CA PHE A 662 -26.39 -8.73 3.08
C PHE A 662 -26.29 -7.42 2.27
N ALA A 663 -26.59 -7.44 0.97
CA ALA A 663 -26.45 -6.25 0.10
C ALA A 663 -27.28 -5.04 0.55
N ARG A 664 -28.42 -5.27 1.22
CA ARG A 664 -29.30 -4.20 1.73
C ARG A 664 -28.91 -3.71 3.12
N ASP A 665 -28.43 -4.62 3.95
CA ASP A 665 -28.13 -4.36 5.37
C ASP A 665 -27.11 -5.42 5.84
N ARG A 666 -25.86 -4.99 6.05
CA ARG A 666 -24.80 -5.89 6.52
C ARG A 666 -25.03 -6.44 7.93
N SER A 667 -25.97 -5.88 8.66
CA SER A 667 -26.32 -6.35 10.01
C SER A 667 -27.40 -7.41 10.04
N ARG A 668 -28.15 -7.58 8.96
CA ARG A 668 -29.30 -8.48 8.87
C ARG A 668 -29.37 -9.19 7.53
N ARG A 669 -29.39 -10.50 7.58
CA ARG A 669 -29.46 -11.35 6.39
C ARG A 669 -30.85 -11.35 5.76
N HIS A 670 -30.93 -11.05 4.46
CA HIS A 670 -32.14 -11.08 3.65
C HIS A 670 -31.98 -12.08 2.51
N LEU A 671 -32.42 -13.32 2.73
CA LEU A 671 -32.26 -14.41 1.77
C LEU A 671 -33.04 -14.16 0.48
N LEU A 672 -32.43 -14.52 -0.66
CA LEU A 672 -33.08 -14.55 -1.96
C LEU A 672 -34.20 -15.62 -2.01
N ARG A 673 -35.14 -15.42 -2.90
CA ARG A 673 -36.18 -16.42 -3.20
C ARG A 673 -35.82 -17.08 -4.54
N PRO A 674 -35.54 -18.40 -4.59
CA PRO A 674 -35.23 -19.11 -5.82
C PRO A 674 -36.25 -18.85 -6.93
N GLY A 675 -35.74 -18.51 -8.14
CA GLY A 675 -36.56 -18.22 -9.32
C GLY A 675 -37.21 -16.83 -9.34
N VAL A 676 -37.16 -16.07 -8.25
CA VAL A 676 -37.74 -14.73 -8.17
C VAL A 676 -36.71 -13.68 -8.58
N ARG A 677 -37.11 -12.81 -9.50
CA ARG A 677 -36.32 -11.66 -9.93
C ARG A 677 -36.10 -10.70 -8.77
N THR A 678 -34.87 -10.34 -8.52
CA THR A 678 -34.43 -9.52 -7.36
C THR A 678 -33.47 -8.46 -7.82
N GLN A 679 -33.62 -7.25 -7.29
CA GLN A 679 -32.77 -6.11 -7.54
C GLN A 679 -31.80 -5.94 -6.39
N LEU A 680 -30.50 -5.86 -6.70
CA LEU A 680 -29.39 -5.64 -5.80
C LEU A 680 -28.68 -4.35 -6.19
N ALA A 681 -28.94 -3.27 -5.46
CA ALA A 681 -28.16 -2.05 -5.58
C ALA A 681 -26.88 -2.16 -4.74
N PHE A 682 -25.76 -1.65 -5.24
CA PHE A 682 -24.50 -1.60 -4.51
C PHE A 682 -23.76 -0.29 -4.73
N THR A 683 -22.93 0.07 -3.78
CA THR A 683 -21.84 1.04 -3.91
C THR A 683 -20.58 0.32 -3.51
N ALA A 684 -19.62 0.22 -4.43
CA ALA A 684 -18.37 -0.44 -4.15
C ALA A 684 -17.61 0.31 -3.05
N GLU A 685 -17.15 -0.42 -2.04
CA GLU A 685 -16.28 0.11 -0.99
C GLU A 685 -14.84 0.24 -1.51
N ARG A 686 -14.73 0.74 -2.75
CA ARG A 686 -13.52 0.94 -3.50
C ARG A 686 -13.54 2.30 -4.14
N LEU A 687 -12.39 2.95 -4.15
CA LEU A 687 -12.19 4.21 -4.83
C LEU A 687 -11.39 3.96 -6.10
N LEU A 688 -11.63 4.81 -7.07
CA LEU A 688 -10.83 4.92 -8.26
C LEU A 688 -10.72 6.40 -8.64
N ALA A 689 -9.58 6.82 -9.18
CA ALA A 689 -9.46 8.09 -9.87
C ALA A 689 -8.52 7.91 -11.05
N ARG A 690 -9.04 8.13 -12.27
CA ARG A 690 -8.32 7.82 -13.50
C ARG A 690 -8.76 8.70 -14.64
N ARG A 691 -7.81 9.18 -15.44
CA ARG A 691 -8.06 9.72 -16.78
C ARG A 691 -8.07 8.58 -17.78
N LEU A 692 -9.26 8.18 -18.20
CA LEU A 692 -9.47 7.20 -19.27
C LEU A 692 -9.24 7.91 -20.60
N GLN A 693 -8.37 7.36 -21.44
CA GLN A 693 -8.01 7.97 -22.70
C GLN A 693 -9.09 7.77 -23.79
N ALA A 694 -9.17 8.68 -24.75
CA ALA A 694 -9.96 8.47 -25.97
C ALA A 694 -9.57 7.15 -26.65
N GLY A 695 -10.57 6.39 -27.08
CA GLY A 695 -10.36 5.04 -27.65
C GLY A 695 -10.30 3.92 -26.61
N SER A 696 -10.09 4.20 -25.32
CA SER A 696 -10.20 3.18 -24.27
C SER A 696 -11.62 2.65 -24.15
N ARG A 697 -11.76 1.43 -23.64
CA ARG A 697 -13.05 0.77 -23.35
C ARG A 697 -13.13 0.39 -21.87
N ILE A 698 -14.31 0.46 -21.30
CA ILE A 698 -14.57 -0.08 -19.96
C ILE A 698 -14.87 -1.56 -20.09
N VAL A 699 -14.21 -2.37 -19.27
CA VAL A 699 -14.44 -3.81 -19.19
C VAL A 699 -14.92 -4.16 -17.80
N LEU A 700 -16.09 -4.78 -17.72
CA LEU A 700 -16.69 -5.32 -16.51
C LEU A 700 -16.57 -6.83 -16.50
N VAL A 701 -16.04 -7.39 -15.43
CA VAL A 701 -16.08 -8.82 -15.13
C VAL A 701 -17.03 -9.01 -13.93
N LEU A 702 -18.13 -9.72 -14.18
CA LEU A 702 -19.22 -9.92 -13.21
C LEU A 702 -19.44 -11.42 -13.00
N GLY A 703 -19.34 -11.90 -11.77
CA GLY A 703 -19.44 -13.33 -11.53
C GLY A 703 -19.79 -13.74 -10.12
N VAL A 704 -19.71 -15.04 -9.93
CA VAL A 704 -19.91 -15.72 -8.63
C VAL A 704 -18.55 -15.96 -7.99
N ASN A 705 -18.42 -15.67 -6.70
CA ASN A 705 -17.20 -15.98 -5.98
C ASN A 705 -16.99 -17.51 -5.88
N LYS A 706 -15.92 -17.98 -6.48
CA LYS A 706 -15.47 -19.38 -6.46
C LYS A 706 -13.95 -19.41 -6.39
N ARG A 707 -13.40 -19.09 -5.20
CA ARG A 707 -11.96 -18.87 -5.00
C ARG A 707 -11.43 -19.71 -3.86
N ILE A 708 -10.15 -20.06 -3.92
CA ILE A 708 -9.47 -20.86 -2.88
C ILE A 708 -9.20 -20.09 -1.59
N ASP A 709 -9.12 -18.77 -1.68
CA ASP A 709 -8.77 -17.87 -0.58
C ASP A 709 -9.97 -17.31 0.20
N GLN A 710 -11.18 -17.85 -0.06
CA GLN A 710 -12.42 -17.37 0.52
C GLN A 710 -13.38 -18.53 0.79
N GLU A 711 -14.32 -18.36 1.76
CA GLU A 711 -15.41 -19.30 1.94
C GLU A 711 -16.27 -19.40 0.67
N ILE A 712 -16.84 -20.56 0.42
CA ILE A 712 -17.70 -20.82 -0.74
C ILE A 712 -19.15 -20.86 -0.31
N ASN A 713 -19.97 -19.96 -0.87
CA ASN A 713 -21.41 -19.91 -0.63
C ASN A 713 -22.14 -20.85 -1.62
N TYR A 714 -22.57 -22.00 -1.13
CA TYR A 714 -23.34 -22.96 -1.93
C TYR A 714 -24.81 -22.57 -2.10
N GLY A 715 -25.24 -21.49 -1.43
CA GLY A 715 -26.54 -20.87 -1.59
C GLY A 715 -27.69 -21.61 -0.90
N THR A 716 -27.43 -22.40 0.11
CA THR A 716 -28.48 -23.11 0.85
C THR A 716 -29.33 -22.17 1.71
N GLY A 717 -28.77 -21.02 2.10
CA GLY A 717 -29.35 -20.08 3.06
C GLY A 717 -29.04 -20.39 4.52
N ARG A 718 -28.20 -21.40 4.80
CA ARG A 718 -27.63 -21.68 6.11
C ARG A 718 -26.39 -20.80 6.38
N ASP A 719 -25.71 -21.02 7.47
CA ASP A 719 -24.41 -20.45 7.75
C ASP A 719 -23.38 -20.95 6.71
N VAL A 720 -22.82 -20.03 5.94
CA VAL A 720 -21.92 -20.35 4.81
C VAL A 720 -20.64 -21.03 5.29
N SER A 721 -20.12 -20.65 6.46
CA SER A 721 -18.91 -21.27 7.00
C SER A 721 -19.07 -22.77 7.30
N ARG A 722 -20.32 -23.27 7.38
CA ARG A 722 -20.70 -24.67 7.62
C ARG A 722 -21.14 -25.40 6.36
N GLU A 723 -21.30 -24.70 5.23
CA GLU A 723 -21.62 -25.32 3.95
C GLU A 723 -20.41 -26.06 3.38
N SER A 724 -20.63 -27.09 2.57
CA SER A 724 -19.59 -27.93 1.98
C SER A 724 -19.97 -28.34 0.56
N VAL A 725 -19.05 -29.00 -0.16
CA VAL A 725 -19.33 -29.53 -1.50
C VAL A 725 -20.56 -30.45 -1.57
N ALA A 726 -20.95 -31.09 -0.45
CA ALA A 726 -22.17 -31.90 -0.38
C ALA A 726 -23.46 -31.07 -0.60
N ASP A 727 -23.38 -29.75 -0.44
CA ASP A 727 -24.48 -28.81 -0.69
C ASP A 727 -24.54 -28.37 -2.18
N ALA A 728 -23.53 -28.64 -2.97
CA ALA A 728 -23.46 -28.32 -4.41
C ALA A 728 -24.17 -29.36 -5.29
N LYS A 729 -25.39 -29.74 -4.94
CA LYS A 729 -26.14 -30.81 -5.63
C LYS A 729 -26.45 -30.52 -7.10
N THR A 730 -26.59 -29.27 -7.45
CA THR A 730 -26.84 -28.79 -8.81
C THR A 730 -26.01 -27.55 -9.08
N PRO A 731 -25.66 -27.23 -10.35
CA PRO A 731 -25.02 -25.96 -10.65
C PRO A 731 -25.85 -24.76 -10.18
N VAL A 732 -25.17 -23.71 -9.79
CA VAL A 732 -25.78 -22.40 -9.57
C VAL A 732 -26.16 -21.84 -10.94
N THR A 733 -27.42 -21.43 -11.11
CA THR A 733 -27.88 -20.75 -12.31
C THR A 733 -28.31 -19.34 -11.97
N ILE A 734 -27.87 -18.38 -12.78
CA ILE A 734 -28.22 -16.96 -12.62
C ILE A 734 -28.70 -16.45 -13.96
N ARG A 735 -29.84 -15.75 -13.97
CA ARG A 735 -30.27 -14.92 -15.08
C ARG A 735 -29.94 -13.48 -14.75
N TRP A 736 -29.03 -12.89 -15.54
CA TRP A 736 -28.67 -11.48 -15.44
C TRP A 736 -29.57 -10.72 -16.43
N TYR A 737 -30.45 -9.85 -15.91
CA TYR A 737 -31.34 -9.08 -16.74
C TYR A 737 -30.67 -7.81 -17.26
N ASP A 738 -31.02 -7.40 -18.46
CA ASP A 738 -30.42 -6.31 -19.23
C ASP A 738 -30.76 -4.89 -18.75
N ASP A 739 -31.65 -4.74 -17.79
CA ASP A 739 -31.84 -3.50 -17.03
C ASP A 739 -30.83 -3.34 -15.88
N SER A 740 -29.94 -4.32 -15.67
CA SER A 740 -28.75 -4.17 -14.85
C SER A 740 -27.79 -3.12 -15.43
N TYR A 741 -27.18 -2.33 -14.57
CA TYR A 741 -26.20 -1.33 -14.99
C TYR A 741 -25.12 -1.09 -13.92
N ILE A 742 -24.00 -0.52 -14.38
CA ILE A 742 -22.99 0.08 -13.54
C ILE A 742 -22.91 1.59 -13.80
N GLU A 743 -22.48 2.34 -12.80
CA GLU A 743 -22.23 3.77 -12.89
C GLU A 743 -20.82 4.09 -12.39
N LEU A 744 -19.99 4.66 -13.28
CA LEU A 744 -18.71 5.25 -12.92
C LEU A 744 -18.93 6.74 -12.64
N PRO A 745 -18.57 7.25 -11.46
CA PRO A 745 -18.55 8.68 -11.20
C PRO A 745 -17.60 9.37 -12.18
N ALA A 746 -18.05 10.38 -12.89
CA ALA A 746 -17.29 11.02 -13.97
C ALA A 746 -17.39 12.54 -13.92
N ARG A 747 -16.30 13.21 -14.31
CA ARG A 747 -16.30 14.65 -14.62
C ARG A 747 -16.56 14.82 -16.12
N ARG A 748 -17.47 15.68 -16.48
CA ARG A 748 -17.79 15.99 -17.88
C ARG A 748 -16.87 17.05 -18.46
#